data_4d016b784a3244c27f119125690a4600
#
_entry.id   4d016b784a3244c27f119125690a4600
#
_cell.length_a   1.000
_cell.length_b   1.000
_cell.length_c   1.000
_cell.angle_alpha   90.00
_cell.angle_beta   90.00
_cell.angle_gamma   90.00
#
_symmetry.space_group_name_H-M   'P 1'
#
loop_
_entity.id
_entity.type
_entity.pdbx_description
1 polymer ?
#
loop_
_entity_poly.entity_id
_entity_poly.type
_entity_poly.pdbx_seq_one_letter_code
_entity_poly.pdbx_strand_id
1 'polypeptide(L)'
;RDEANQTLFEDANAMALVNKFNPMVFTEIHGRVEAMLIEPCTPPHEPNYEYDLIAKLFSRGVNNTNSNELVAPWYVDQYDRPGTQTELMRPVYDGEGQNGNFYPECYIIPLDGENQTNLQAAADMMEWLTRNDVKVNVTEKPFTYDGVTYPAGTMIVSMYQAKRSVANGALYDGTLINSWTILYSEGITSFNETRGFDMVTVAEPAAYKTISAVCGSPMDHDDALAYAKGLTSYFAGEKDKDVIISNASEDSTAAVNELLKAGKTVGMVTSGDCMGDFICSYTDYQTVAGKYLLSATGVDKTSVKAKIITKSPTVYVPGTPAESEKGFIYTPQISQSASWNYDTAAMNLMGFTTTSDVTKADAAAGASKLDSAAKTAVKNGLSYIGYSYSAASSASDLIAGVEYTELDGAMDCLTPVVYPNKTLVNASYIADGDGILYAYGLGYFSQIPAGAAVLVKSDKTRTPTEGFVPTNTAERAAGFKAYLNGGVQGFAYKENGMNVVLFANSLTHKVHQRDEYAYISNFLFSSVLSDKNYDGSESVALPFTDVAEGAYYTDAVAWAIQNKVTSGVSAMTFAPNASCTRGQMVTFLWKAAGSPEPKSLTTAFTDVKSGAYYEKAVAWAVESKVTTGTSATTFSPDATVTRGQSVTFLWKANNSPAAASASAFTDVAASAYYASAVNWAVEKGVTSGMSATTFAPNSDCTRAQIVTFLYRAASAK
;
A
#
# COMPACT_ATOMS: atom_id res chain seq x y z
N ARG A 1 -17.46 -16.63 -5.08
CA ARG A 1 -16.75 -16.90 -6.35
C ARG A 1 -16.39 -15.60 -6.99
N ASP A 2 -15.20 -15.49 -7.26
CA ASP A 2 -14.29 -14.55 -7.86
C ASP A 2 -14.93 -13.46 -8.74
N GLU A 3 -14.73 -12.18 -8.40
CA GLU A 3 -15.09 -11.04 -9.26
C GLU A 3 -14.45 -11.15 -10.65
N ALA A 4 -13.26 -11.74 -10.76
CA ALA A 4 -12.62 -12.01 -12.04
C ALA A 4 -13.39 -13.01 -12.89
N ASN A 5 -14.13 -13.92 -12.31
CA ASN A 5 -14.95 -14.90 -13.03
C ASN A 5 -16.30 -14.35 -13.49
N GLN A 6 -16.80 -13.28 -12.89
CA GLN A 6 -18.01 -12.60 -13.40
C GLN A 6 -17.78 -11.90 -14.74
N THR A 7 -16.53 -11.73 -15.14
CA THR A 7 -16.18 -11.18 -16.46
C THR A 7 -16.17 -12.22 -17.58
N LEU A 8 -16.26 -13.52 -17.28
CA LEU A 8 -16.45 -14.53 -18.29
C LEU A 8 -17.88 -14.41 -18.87
N PHE A 9 -17.96 -14.38 -20.19
CA PHE A 9 -19.22 -14.17 -20.92
C PHE A 9 -20.31 -15.17 -20.52
N GLU A 10 -19.95 -16.38 -20.20
CA GLU A 10 -20.85 -17.45 -19.79
C GLU A 10 -21.42 -17.21 -18.39
N ASP A 11 -20.60 -16.83 -17.42
CA ASP A 11 -21.02 -16.53 -16.06
C ASP A 11 -21.88 -15.27 -16.00
N ALA A 12 -21.50 -14.23 -16.75
CA ALA A 12 -22.30 -13.02 -16.85
C ALA A 12 -23.70 -13.28 -17.42
N ASN A 13 -23.82 -14.18 -18.40
CA ASN A 13 -25.11 -14.58 -18.94
C ASN A 13 -25.94 -15.41 -17.98
N ALA A 14 -25.32 -16.34 -17.25
CA ALA A 14 -26.01 -17.12 -16.22
C ALA A 14 -26.52 -16.22 -15.09
N MET A 15 -25.71 -15.31 -14.59
CA MET A 15 -26.11 -14.31 -13.58
C MET A 15 -27.21 -13.38 -14.09
N ALA A 16 -27.13 -12.92 -15.34
CA ALA A 16 -28.16 -12.08 -15.93
C ALA A 16 -29.50 -12.82 -16.02
N LEU A 17 -29.51 -14.13 -16.33
CA LEU A 17 -30.71 -14.95 -16.35
C LEU A 17 -31.27 -15.16 -14.94
N VAL A 18 -30.43 -15.48 -13.95
CA VAL A 18 -30.87 -15.64 -12.56
C VAL A 18 -31.47 -14.34 -12.04
N ASN A 19 -30.81 -13.22 -12.24
CA ASN A 19 -31.30 -11.91 -11.81
C ASN A 19 -32.59 -11.50 -12.55
N LYS A 20 -32.69 -11.78 -13.86
CA LYS A 20 -33.87 -11.45 -14.66
C LYS A 20 -35.11 -12.22 -14.24
N PHE A 21 -34.99 -13.50 -13.95
CA PHE A 21 -36.12 -14.36 -13.65
C PHE A 21 -36.30 -14.59 -12.14
N ASN A 22 -35.31 -14.25 -11.33
CA ASN A 22 -35.31 -14.44 -9.87
C ASN A 22 -35.99 -15.74 -9.46
N PRO A 23 -35.49 -16.91 -9.94
CA PRO A 23 -36.17 -18.20 -9.71
C PRO A 23 -36.13 -18.53 -8.20
N MET A 24 -37.22 -19.06 -7.70
CA MET A 24 -37.27 -19.53 -6.31
C MET A 24 -36.37 -20.74 -6.09
N VAL A 25 -36.14 -21.53 -7.13
CA VAL A 25 -35.21 -22.68 -7.12
C VAL A 25 -34.36 -22.63 -8.36
N PHE A 26 -33.05 -22.65 -8.15
CA PHE A 26 -32.02 -22.82 -9.17
C PHE A 26 -31.30 -24.13 -8.93
N THR A 27 -31.25 -25.01 -9.93
CA THR A 27 -30.57 -26.30 -9.83
C THR A 27 -29.38 -26.31 -10.75
N GLU A 28 -28.20 -26.44 -10.18
CA GLU A 28 -26.95 -26.69 -10.88
C GLU A 28 -26.48 -28.12 -10.58
N ILE A 29 -26.09 -28.86 -11.62
CA ILE A 29 -25.54 -30.22 -11.47
C ILE A 29 -24.03 -30.14 -11.73
N HIS A 30 -23.25 -30.30 -10.69
CA HIS A 30 -21.79 -30.29 -10.77
C HIS A 30 -21.26 -31.72 -10.99
N GLY A 31 -20.64 -31.96 -12.15
CA GLY A 31 -20.36 -33.27 -12.70
C GLY A 31 -19.20 -34.04 -12.05
N ARG A 32 -18.94 -33.98 -10.74
CA ARG A 32 -17.70 -34.58 -10.23
C ARG A 32 -17.84 -35.62 -9.13
N VAL A 33 -18.97 -35.89 -8.58
CA VAL A 33 -19.02 -36.76 -7.38
C VAL A 33 -20.23 -37.63 -7.36
N GLU A 34 -20.11 -38.73 -6.69
CA GLU A 34 -21.17 -39.67 -6.33
C GLU A 34 -22.28 -39.04 -5.44
N ALA A 35 -22.20 -37.73 -5.20
CA ALA A 35 -23.13 -36.99 -4.38
C ALA A 35 -23.52 -35.64 -5.05
N MET A 36 -24.76 -35.25 -4.88
CA MET A 36 -25.23 -33.96 -5.30
C MET A 36 -24.90 -32.93 -4.24
N LEU A 37 -24.20 -31.83 -4.65
CA LEU A 37 -23.86 -30.74 -3.78
C LEU A 37 -24.95 -29.68 -3.83
N ILE A 38 -25.27 -29.07 -2.70
CA ILE A 38 -26.22 -27.99 -2.56
C ILE A 38 -25.44 -26.70 -2.34
N GLU A 39 -25.69 -25.71 -3.17
CA GLU A 39 -25.03 -24.42 -3.03
C GLU A 39 -25.62 -23.58 -1.86
N PRO A 40 -24.77 -22.80 -1.18
CA PRO A 40 -23.33 -22.68 -1.33
C PRO A 40 -22.60 -23.93 -0.85
N CYS A 41 -21.63 -24.45 -1.61
CA CYS A 41 -20.85 -25.64 -1.29
C CYS A 41 -19.85 -25.39 -0.15
N THR A 42 -20.27 -24.76 0.92
CA THR A 42 -19.46 -24.48 2.11
C THR A 42 -19.78 -25.47 3.22
N PRO A 43 -18.86 -25.70 4.14
CA PRO A 43 -19.14 -26.45 5.37
C PRO A 43 -20.31 -25.86 6.15
N PRO A 44 -20.91 -26.62 7.09
CA PRO A 44 -22.03 -26.13 7.90
C PRO A 44 -21.69 -24.81 8.55
N HIS A 45 -22.52 -23.82 8.32
CA HIS A 45 -22.49 -22.52 8.97
C HIS A 45 -23.73 -22.36 9.87
N GLU A 46 -23.90 -21.21 10.48
CA GLU A 46 -25.09 -20.95 11.29
C GLU A 46 -26.38 -21.26 10.52
N PRO A 47 -27.42 -21.77 11.21
CA PRO A 47 -28.63 -22.18 10.55
C PRO A 47 -29.21 -21.07 9.68
N ASN A 48 -29.35 -21.36 8.41
CA ASN A 48 -30.06 -20.53 7.45
C ASN A 48 -31.34 -21.26 7.04
N TYR A 49 -32.50 -20.78 7.45
CA TYR A 49 -33.77 -21.47 7.24
C TYR A 49 -34.03 -21.78 5.76
N GLU A 50 -33.80 -20.83 4.90
CA GLU A 50 -34.09 -21.00 3.45
C GLU A 50 -33.17 -22.04 2.84
N TYR A 51 -31.88 -22.01 3.17
CA TYR A 51 -30.89 -22.96 2.70
C TYR A 51 -31.19 -24.38 3.17
N ASP A 52 -31.39 -24.56 4.47
CA ASP A 52 -31.69 -25.86 5.03
C ASP A 52 -33.03 -26.42 4.56
N LEU A 53 -34.03 -25.55 4.35
CA LEU A 53 -35.31 -25.96 3.78
C LEU A 53 -35.16 -26.45 2.34
N ILE A 54 -34.41 -25.73 1.51
CA ILE A 54 -34.12 -26.11 0.12
C ILE A 54 -33.35 -27.44 0.10
N ALA A 55 -32.32 -27.60 0.92
CA ALA A 55 -31.56 -28.82 1.04
C ALA A 55 -32.46 -30.02 1.37
N LYS A 56 -33.36 -29.89 2.35
CA LYS A 56 -34.30 -30.94 2.74
C LYS A 56 -35.36 -31.24 1.67
N LEU A 57 -35.90 -30.21 1.02
CA LEU A 57 -36.89 -30.43 -0.05
C LEU A 57 -36.25 -31.10 -1.27
N PHE A 58 -35.03 -30.70 -1.60
CA PHE A 58 -34.26 -31.31 -2.67
C PHE A 58 -33.92 -32.78 -2.41
N SER A 59 -33.40 -33.06 -1.23
CA SER A 59 -33.12 -34.46 -0.78
C SER A 59 -34.37 -35.31 -0.85
N ARG A 60 -35.54 -34.84 -0.40
CA ARG A 60 -36.81 -35.57 -0.51
C ARG A 60 -37.23 -35.79 -1.96
N GLY A 61 -37.05 -34.81 -2.81
CA GLY A 61 -37.37 -34.91 -4.25
C GLY A 61 -36.55 -36.01 -4.92
N VAL A 62 -35.23 -36.03 -4.68
CA VAL A 62 -34.33 -37.04 -5.24
C VAL A 62 -34.62 -38.41 -4.68
N ASN A 63 -34.82 -38.55 -3.37
CA ASN A 63 -35.13 -39.82 -2.73
C ASN A 63 -36.47 -40.42 -3.25
N ASN A 64 -37.45 -39.59 -3.58
CA ASN A 64 -38.73 -40.06 -4.14
C ASN A 64 -38.62 -40.54 -5.60
N THR A 65 -37.55 -40.23 -6.30
CA THR A 65 -37.31 -40.64 -7.69
C THR A 65 -36.45 -41.90 -7.81
N ASN A 66 -36.17 -42.61 -6.73
CA ASN A 66 -35.22 -43.74 -6.63
C ASN A 66 -33.77 -43.39 -7.00
N SER A 67 -33.43 -42.15 -6.87
CA SER A 67 -32.07 -41.64 -7.12
C SER A 67 -31.25 -41.47 -5.82
N ASN A 68 -31.53 -42.29 -4.82
CA ASN A 68 -30.87 -42.24 -3.50
C ASN A 68 -29.35 -42.35 -3.56
N GLU A 69 -28.83 -42.89 -4.65
CA GLU A 69 -27.39 -42.99 -4.88
C GLU A 69 -26.76 -41.63 -5.27
N LEU A 70 -27.57 -40.66 -5.67
CA LEU A 70 -27.10 -39.35 -6.13
C LEU A 70 -26.97 -38.33 -5.01
N VAL A 71 -27.55 -38.57 -3.86
CA VAL A 71 -27.46 -37.71 -2.68
C VAL A 71 -26.74 -38.41 -1.57
N ALA A 72 -25.58 -37.98 -1.20
CA ALA A 72 -24.86 -38.53 -0.08
C ALA A 72 -25.62 -38.25 1.23
N PRO A 73 -26.08 -39.27 1.96
CA PRO A 73 -26.80 -39.06 3.23
C PRO A 73 -26.02 -38.21 4.22
N TRP A 74 -24.71 -38.38 4.27
CA TRP A 74 -23.84 -37.62 5.16
C TRP A 74 -23.85 -36.11 4.87
N TYR A 75 -24.07 -35.70 3.64
CA TYR A 75 -24.11 -34.29 3.29
C TYR A 75 -25.37 -33.60 3.86
N VAL A 76 -26.50 -34.31 3.83
CA VAL A 76 -27.75 -33.85 4.46
C VAL A 76 -27.62 -33.89 5.98
N ASP A 77 -27.03 -34.94 6.52
CA ASP A 77 -26.83 -35.12 7.97
C ASP A 77 -25.90 -34.02 8.58
N GLN A 78 -24.98 -33.45 7.78
CA GLN A 78 -24.15 -32.35 8.22
C GLN A 78 -24.97 -31.10 8.57
N TYR A 79 -26.08 -30.89 7.88
CA TYR A 79 -27.00 -29.77 8.13
C TYR A 79 -28.13 -30.13 9.09
N ASP A 80 -28.34 -31.43 9.38
CA ASP A 80 -29.38 -31.87 10.26
C ASP A 80 -28.89 -31.94 11.70
N ARG A 81 -28.73 -30.80 12.31
CA ARG A 81 -28.30 -30.67 13.71
C ARG A 81 -29.43 -31.07 14.66
N PRO A 82 -29.15 -31.83 15.73
CA PRO A 82 -30.14 -32.12 16.74
C PRO A 82 -30.72 -30.83 17.34
N GLY A 83 -32.03 -30.69 17.30
CA GLY A 83 -32.73 -29.51 17.80
C GLY A 83 -33.01 -28.43 16.75
N THR A 84 -32.35 -28.43 15.58
CA THR A 84 -32.55 -27.39 14.55
C THR A 84 -33.73 -27.69 13.63
N GLN A 85 -34.20 -28.92 13.53
CA GLN A 85 -35.33 -29.28 12.68
C GLN A 85 -36.59 -28.49 12.97
N THR A 86 -36.89 -28.28 14.23
CA THR A 86 -38.04 -27.46 14.63
C THR A 86 -37.86 -25.99 14.25
N GLU A 87 -36.65 -25.48 14.36
CA GLU A 87 -36.30 -24.13 13.97
C GLU A 87 -36.33 -23.97 12.45
N LEU A 88 -35.77 -24.93 11.70
CA LEU A 88 -35.81 -24.95 10.25
C LEU A 88 -37.20 -24.99 9.63
N MET A 89 -38.18 -25.46 10.36
CA MET A 89 -39.58 -25.51 9.92
C MET A 89 -40.37 -24.26 10.27
N ARG A 90 -39.77 -23.32 10.99
CA ARG A 90 -40.40 -22.02 11.27
C ARG A 90 -40.47 -21.15 10.01
N PRO A 91 -41.44 -20.24 9.91
CA PRO A 91 -41.41 -19.18 8.92
C PRO A 91 -40.13 -18.36 9.05
N VAL A 92 -39.53 -18.00 7.95
CA VAL A 92 -38.36 -17.11 7.95
C VAL A 92 -38.75 -15.71 8.40
N TYR A 93 -40.02 -15.33 8.19
CA TYR A 93 -40.57 -14.06 8.58
C TYR A 93 -41.93 -14.28 9.27
N ASP A 94 -42.08 -13.81 10.50
CA ASP A 94 -43.27 -14.00 11.31
C ASP A 94 -44.12 -12.72 11.50
N GLY A 95 -43.77 -11.65 10.85
CA GLY A 95 -44.46 -10.36 10.91
C GLY A 95 -43.97 -9.42 12.02
N GLU A 96 -43.10 -9.86 12.91
CA GLU A 96 -42.45 -9.07 13.95
C GLU A 96 -40.96 -8.82 13.66
N GLY A 97 -40.51 -9.14 12.46
CA GLY A 97 -39.13 -9.19 12.06
C GLY A 97 -38.70 -10.60 11.73
N GLN A 98 -37.46 -10.90 11.85
CA GLN A 98 -36.95 -12.23 11.65
C GLN A 98 -37.35 -13.16 12.78
N ASN A 99 -37.54 -14.42 12.49
CA ASN A 99 -37.75 -15.40 13.54
C ASN A 99 -36.46 -15.76 14.25
N GLY A 100 -35.66 -14.74 14.45
CA GLY A 100 -34.65 -14.60 15.45
C GLY A 100 -33.40 -15.38 15.17
N ASN A 101 -33.15 -16.36 14.66
CA ASN A 101 -31.84 -17.05 14.64
C ASN A 101 -31.27 -17.27 13.25
N PHE A 102 -31.94 -16.75 12.20
CA PHE A 102 -31.53 -17.00 10.83
C PHE A 102 -30.95 -15.79 10.13
N TYR A 103 -31.55 -14.62 10.34
CA TYR A 103 -31.12 -13.37 9.74
C TYR A 103 -31.16 -12.25 10.76
N PRO A 104 -30.24 -11.28 10.67
CA PRO A 104 -30.44 -10.00 11.35
C PRO A 104 -31.58 -9.22 10.71
N GLU A 105 -31.92 -8.08 11.25
CA GLU A 105 -32.88 -7.15 10.66
C GLU A 105 -32.26 -6.41 9.49
N CYS A 106 -31.05 -5.92 9.67
CA CYS A 106 -30.26 -5.24 8.64
C CYS A 106 -28.78 -5.20 8.99
N TYR A 107 -27.96 -4.80 8.04
CA TYR A 107 -26.58 -4.38 8.22
C TYR A 107 -26.45 -2.88 8.01
N ILE A 108 -25.69 -2.21 8.86
CA ILE A 108 -25.29 -0.81 8.74
C ILE A 108 -23.86 -0.79 8.19
N ILE A 109 -23.65 -0.13 7.06
CA ILE A 109 -22.32 0.07 6.48
C ILE A 109 -22.13 1.57 6.29
N PRO A 110 -21.31 2.22 7.13
CA PRO A 110 -21.02 3.64 6.97
C PRO A 110 -20.35 3.93 5.62
N LEU A 111 -20.65 5.09 5.04
CA LEU A 111 -20.01 5.59 3.82
C LEU A 111 -19.38 6.97 4.08
N ASP A 112 -18.97 7.21 5.30
CA ASP A 112 -18.29 8.43 5.76
C ASP A 112 -16.97 8.03 6.44
N GLY A 113 -15.98 8.90 6.39
CA GLY A 113 -14.65 8.58 6.91
C GLY A 113 -14.48 8.75 8.42
N GLU A 114 -15.55 9.07 9.19
CA GLU A 114 -15.51 9.07 10.65
C GLU A 114 -15.83 7.68 11.20
N ASN A 115 -16.77 6.98 10.54
CA ASN A 115 -17.28 5.68 10.97
C ASN A 115 -16.85 4.55 10.03
N GLN A 116 -16.00 4.83 9.03
CA GLN A 116 -15.52 3.86 8.04
C GLN A 116 -14.02 3.95 7.87
N THR A 117 -13.33 2.87 8.17
CA THR A 117 -11.88 2.75 8.02
C THR A 117 -11.48 2.63 6.56
N ASN A 118 -12.20 1.80 5.79
CA ASN A 118 -11.94 1.55 4.36
C ASN A 118 -13.17 1.93 3.51
N LEU A 119 -13.24 3.22 3.18
CA LEU A 119 -14.36 3.78 2.40
C LEU A 119 -14.47 3.16 1.01
N GLN A 120 -13.33 2.82 0.38
CA GLN A 120 -13.32 2.18 -0.94
C GLN A 120 -13.95 0.79 -0.88
N ALA A 121 -13.58 -0.05 0.08
CA ALA A 121 -14.15 -1.38 0.22
C ALA A 121 -15.65 -1.34 0.51
N ALA A 122 -16.12 -0.37 1.31
CA ALA A 122 -17.55 -0.16 1.55
C ALA A 122 -18.30 0.27 0.29
N ALA A 123 -17.70 1.14 -0.54
CA ALA A 123 -18.26 1.55 -1.84
C ALA A 123 -18.30 0.38 -2.84
N ASP A 124 -17.23 -0.42 -2.92
CA ASP A 124 -17.17 -1.63 -3.73
C ASP A 124 -18.21 -2.66 -3.28
N MET A 125 -18.49 -2.73 -1.98
CA MET A 125 -19.53 -3.61 -1.45
C MET A 125 -20.93 -3.19 -1.88
N MET A 126 -21.22 -1.89 -1.96
CA MET A 126 -22.47 -1.39 -2.51
C MET A 126 -22.66 -1.85 -3.97
N GLU A 127 -21.63 -1.72 -4.78
CA GLU A 127 -21.63 -2.15 -6.17
C GLU A 127 -21.82 -3.67 -6.28
N TRP A 128 -21.07 -4.44 -5.49
CA TRP A 128 -21.13 -5.91 -5.50
C TRP A 128 -22.52 -6.43 -5.12
N LEU A 129 -23.11 -5.91 -4.04
CA LEU A 129 -24.45 -6.30 -3.59
C LEU A 129 -25.49 -6.04 -4.66
N THR A 130 -25.48 -4.84 -5.24
CA THR A 130 -26.51 -4.45 -6.22
C THR A 130 -26.34 -5.13 -7.57
N ARG A 131 -25.11 -5.47 -7.97
CA ARG A 131 -24.83 -6.32 -9.14
C ARG A 131 -25.46 -7.70 -9.01
N ASN A 132 -25.55 -8.21 -7.77
CA ASN A 132 -26.24 -9.46 -7.45
C ASN A 132 -27.72 -9.29 -7.11
N ASP A 133 -28.30 -8.15 -7.53
CA ASP A 133 -29.72 -7.78 -7.33
C ASP A 133 -30.16 -7.64 -5.87
N VAL A 134 -29.23 -7.53 -4.95
CA VAL A 134 -29.50 -7.14 -3.56
C VAL A 134 -29.86 -5.65 -3.56
N LYS A 135 -30.99 -5.30 -2.95
CA LYS A 135 -31.39 -3.89 -2.80
C LYS A 135 -30.69 -3.28 -1.59
N VAL A 136 -30.11 -2.11 -1.78
CA VAL A 136 -29.52 -1.32 -0.71
C VAL A 136 -30.27 -0.01 -0.55
N ASN A 137 -30.30 0.52 0.65
CA ASN A 137 -30.84 1.85 0.94
C ASN A 137 -29.72 2.74 1.45
N VAL A 138 -29.82 4.06 1.26
CA VAL A 138 -29.04 5.02 2.00
C VAL A 138 -29.94 5.88 2.86
N THR A 139 -29.46 6.28 4.03
CA THR A 139 -30.24 7.11 4.93
C THR A 139 -30.29 8.55 4.44
N GLU A 140 -31.46 9.18 4.55
CA GLU A 140 -31.67 10.59 4.21
C GLU A 140 -31.42 11.53 5.40
N LYS A 141 -31.39 10.96 6.60
CA LYS A 141 -31.18 11.69 7.87
C LYS A 141 -30.24 10.89 8.77
N PRO A 142 -29.52 11.56 9.66
CA PRO A 142 -28.71 10.86 10.66
C PRO A 142 -29.60 10.06 11.63
N PHE A 143 -29.03 8.99 12.15
CA PHE A 143 -29.64 8.16 13.21
C PHE A 143 -28.57 7.71 14.21
N THR A 144 -29.01 7.20 15.35
CA THR A 144 -28.11 6.66 16.40
C THR A 144 -28.46 5.20 16.65
N TYR A 145 -27.45 4.35 16.65
CA TYR A 145 -27.56 2.94 17.06
C TYR A 145 -26.37 2.58 17.94
N ASP A 146 -26.62 1.89 19.03
CA ASP A 146 -25.62 1.47 20.04
C ASP A 146 -24.65 2.58 20.47
N GLY A 147 -25.17 3.78 20.65
CA GLY A 147 -24.39 4.96 21.09
C GLY A 147 -23.58 5.66 19.99
N VAL A 148 -23.52 5.10 18.79
CA VAL A 148 -22.85 5.68 17.62
C VAL A 148 -23.86 6.45 16.77
N THR A 149 -23.50 7.66 16.33
CA THR A 149 -24.32 8.46 15.41
C THR A 149 -23.80 8.31 13.99
N TYR A 150 -24.65 7.78 13.13
CA TYR A 150 -24.39 7.61 11.70
C TYR A 150 -24.98 8.77 10.93
N PRO A 151 -24.25 9.42 10.01
CA PRO A 151 -24.77 10.54 9.23
C PRO A 151 -25.79 10.09 8.17
N ALA A 152 -26.46 11.05 7.55
CA ALA A 152 -27.18 10.81 6.29
C ALA A 152 -26.18 10.29 5.23
N GLY A 153 -26.63 9.38 4.38
CA GLY A 153 -25.76 8.72 3.40
C GLY A 153 -25.18 7.37 3.84
N THR A 154 -25.47 6.92 5.07
CA THR A 154 -25.09 5.58 5.53
C THR A 154 -25.86 4.51 4.78
N MET A 155 -25.16 3.47 4.28
CA MET A 155 -25.77 2.34 3.59
C MET A 155 -26.43 1.38 4.58
N ILE A 156 -27.65 0.98 4.27
CA ILE A 156 -28.43 0.00 5.02
C ILE A 156 -28.79 -1.16 4.09
N VAL A 157 -28.42 -2.37 4.48
CA VAL A 157 -28.76 -3.61 3.78
C VAL A 157 -29.84 -4.33 4.59
N SER A 158 -31.10 -4.14 4.19
CA SER A 158 -32.24 -4.73 4.88
C SER A 158 -32.40 -6.20 4.53
N MET A 159 -32.74 -7.03 5.52
CA MET A 159 -33.07 -8.44 5.27
C MET A 159 -34.55 -8.62 4.82
N TYR A 160 -35.32 -7.55 4.75
CA TYR A 160 -36.72 -7.59 4.25
C TYR A 160 -36.75 -7.45 2.73
N GLN A 161 -36.05 -8.34 2.03
CA GLN A 161 -35.92 -8.35 0.58
C GLN A 161 -35.80 -9.77 0.01
N ALA A 162 -36.05 -9.92 -1.30
CA ALA A 162 -36.00 -11.23 -1.97
C ALA A 162 -34.60 -11.85 -2.02
N LYS A 163 -33.56 -11.05 -2.07
CA LYS A 163 -32.14 -11.49 -2.14
C LYS A 163 -31.43 -11.51 -0.78
N ARG A 164 -32.18 -11.61 0.32
CA ARG A 164 -31.62 -11.60 1.66
C ARG A 164 -30.59 -12.70 1.92
N SER A 165 -30.77 -13.90 1.32
CA SER A 165 -29.80 -14.99 1.47
C SER A 165 -28.43 -14.64 0.84
N VAL A 166 -28.44 -13.92 -0.31
CA VAL A 166 -27.21 -13.44 -0.96
C VAL A 166 -26.55 -12.36 -0.09
N ALA A 167 -27.34 -11.41 0.40
CA ALA A 167 -26.84 -10.35 1.27
C ALA A 167 -26.25 -10.91 2.56
N ASN A 168 -26.96 -11.82 3.21
CA ASN A 168 -26.50 -12.47 4.44
C ASN A 168 -25.23 -13.32 4.21
N GLY A 169 -25.17 -14.08 3.10
CA GLY A 169 -23.99 -14.88 2.76
C GLY A 169 -22.72 -14.03 2.51
N ALA A 170 -22.88 -12.76 2.15
CA ALA A 170 -21.78 -11.84 1.94
C ALA A 170 -21.39 -11.03 3.18
N LEU A 171 -22.33 -10.81 4.10
CA LEU A 171 -22.15 -9.90 5.25
C LEU A 171 -22.25 -10.59 6.60
N TYR A 172 -22.57 -11.87 6.62
CA TYR A 172 -22.71 -12.63 7.88
C TYR A 172 -21.34 -12.89 8.49
N ASP A 173 -21.20 -12.64 9.78
CA ASP A 173 -19.93 -12.80 10.52
C ASP A 173 -19.43 -14.26 10.58
N GLY A 174 -20.24 -15.22 10.17
CA GLY A 174 -19.82 -16.62 10.10
C GLY A 174 -19.80 -17.35 11.43
N THR A 175 -19.31 -18.59 11.40
CA THR A 175 -19.02 -19.43 12.56
C THR A 175 -17.80 -20.28 12.34
N LEU A 176 -17.21 -20.75 13.44
CA LEU A 176 -16.10 -21.68 13.40
C LEU A 176 -16.58 -23.09 13.08
N ILE A 177 -16.13 -23.63 11.96
CA ILE A 177 -16.46 -24.97 11.48
C ILE A 177 -15.26 -25.89 11.74
N ASN A 178 -15.46 -26.98 12.45
CA ASN A 178 -14.40 -27.90 12.85
C ASN A 178 -14.74 -29.39 12.67
N SER A 179 -15.95 -29.67 12.20
CA SER A 179 -16.44 -31.07 12.09
C SER A 179 -16.19 -31.70 10.72
N TRP A 180 -15.72 -30.96 9.74
CA TRP A 180 -15.44 -31.46 8.40
C TRP A 180 -14.05 -32.08 8.30
N THR A 181 -13.90 -32.99 7.32
CA THR A 181 -12.64 -33.68 7.09
C THR A 181 -11.66 -32.91 6.24
N ILE A 182 -12.16 -32.08 5.34
CA ILE A 182 -11.35 -31.25 4.42
C ILE A 182 -12.02 -29.91 4.18
N LEU A 183 -11.23 -28.90 3.86
CA LEU A 183 -11.71 -27.63 3.34
C LEU A 183 -12.10 -27.81 1.88
N TYR A 184 -13.38 -27.61 1.57
CA TYR A 184 -13.90 -27.72 0.20
C TYR A 184 -14.06 -26.35 -0.49
N SER A 185 -14.39 -25.32 0.28
CA SER A 185 -14.60 -23.95 -0.17
C SER A 185 -14.03 -22.99 0.89
N GLU A 186 -14.08 -21.68 0.65
CA GLU A 186 -13.71 -20.73 1.69
C GLU A 186 -14.61 -20.89 2.91
N GLY A 187 -13.99 -20.91 4.08
CA GLY A 187 -14.69 -20.92 5.38
C GLY A 187 -15.12 -19.53 5.82
N ILE A 188 -14.44 -18.50 5.34
CA ILE A 188 -14.76 -17.09 5.56
C ILE A 188 -15.50 -16.57 4.34
N THR A 189 -16.73 -16.09 4.55
CA THR A 189 -17.58 -15.52 3.50
C THR A 189 -17.90 -14.06 3.74
N SER A 190 -17.70 -13.56 4.95
CA SER A 190 -17.92 -12.16 5.31
C SER A 190 -16.93 -11.21 4.61
N PHE A 191 -17.46 -10.33 3.78
CA PHE A 191 -16.61 -9.43 3.02
C PHE A 191 -16.08 -8.26 3.85
N ASN A 192 -16.75 -7.86 4.93
CA ASN A 192 -16.23 -6.88 5.86
C ASN A 192 -14.89 -7.33 6.44
N GLU A 193 -14.77 -8.59 6.86
CA GLU A 193 -13.55 -9.15 7.44
C GLU A 193 -12.43 -9.31 6.40
N THR A 194 -12.79 -9.79 5.19
CA THR A 194 -11.78 -10.04 4.17
C THR A 194 -11.34 -8.80 3.40
N ARG A 195 -12.14 -7.72 3.39
CA ARG A 195 -11.86 -6.47 2.70
C ARG A 195 -11.56 -5.29 3.61
N GLY A 196 -11.77 -5.45 4.93
CA GLY A 196 -11.42 -4.47 5.96
C GLY A 196 -12.33 -3.25 5.99
N PHE A 197 -13.64 -3.40 5.78
CA PHE A 197 -14.59 -2.30 5.97
C PHE A 197 -15.45 -2.48 7.21
N ASP A 198 -15.82 -1.36 7.83
CA ASP A 198 -16.63 -1.37 9.05
C ASP A 198 -18.10 -1.64 8.72
N MET A 199 -18.71 -2.52 9.50
CA MET A 199 -20.10 -2.93 9.40
C MET A 199 -20.67 -3.22 10.77
N VAL A 200 -21.97 -2.98 10.94
CA VAL A 200 -22.69 -3.32 12.18
C VAL A 200 -23.94 -4.13 11.88
N THR A 201 -24.06 -5.26 12.56
CA THR A 201 -25.22 -6.14 12.47
C THR A 201 -26.33 -5.68 13.43
N VAL A 202 -27.53 -5.47 12.94
CA VAL A 202 -28.70 -5.06 13.72
C VAL A 202 -29.66 -6.23 13.85
N ALA A 203 -29.81 -6.77 15.06
CA ALA A 203 -30.69 -7.90 15.35
C ALA A 203 -32.05 -7.49 15.93
N GLU A 204 -32.21 -6.26 16.40
CA GLU A 204 -33.39 -5.82 17.13
C GLU A 204 -34.44 -5.17 16.19
N PRO A 205 -35.66 -5.72 16.10
CA PRO A 205 -36.73 -5.15 15.27
C PRO A 205 -37.09 -3.71 15.61
N ALA A 206 -37.00 -3.32 16.88
CA ALA A 206 -37.28 -1.95 17.30
C ALA A 206 -36.23 -0.95 16.77
N ALA A 207 -34.95 -1.35 16.75
CA ALA A 207 -33.89 -0.54 16.17
C ALA A 207 -34.06 -0.41 14.65
N TYR A 208 -34.30 -1.52 13.95
CA TYR A 208 -34.55 -1.50 12.53
C TYR A 208 -35.73 -0.60 12.12
N LYS A 209 -36.82 -0.63 12.88
CA LYS A 209 -37.96 0.27 12.65
C LYS A 209 -37.57 1.75 12.68
N THR A 210 -36.64 2.10 13.57
CA THR A 210 -36.11 3.48 13.67
C THR A 210 -35.21 3.80 12.49
N ILE A 211 -34.33 2.87 12.14
CA ILE A 211 -33.37 3.02 11.03
C ILE A 211 -34.11 3.10 9.70
N SER A 212 -35.06 2.18 9.44
CA SER A 212 -35.81 2.14 8.20
C SER A 212 -36.66 3.40 7.97
N ALA A 213 -37.09 4.07 9.04
CA ALA A 213 -37.86 5.32 8.94
C ALA A 213 -37.06 6.52 8.41
N VAL A 214 -35.74 6.43 8.38
CA VAL A 214 -34.85 7.48 7.83
C VAL A 214 -34.16 7.07 6.53
N CYS A 215 -34.45 5.87 6.01
CA CYS A 215 -33.93 5.39 4.74
C CYS A 215 -34.68 6.02 3.55
N GLY A 216 -33.94 6.30 2.48
CA GLY A 216 -34.51 6.58 1.16
C GLY A 216 -35.04 5.32 0.48
N SER A 217 -35.45 5.45 -0.77
CA SER A 217 -35.91 4.31 -1.59
C SER A 217 -34.79 3.29 -1.80
N PRO A 218 -35.13 1.98 -1.91
CA PRO A 218 -34.15 0.99 -2.30
C PRO A 218 -33.55 1.31 -3.67
N MET A 219 -32.23 1.22 -3.78
CA MET A 219 -31.48 1.43 -5.02
C MET A 219 -31.31 0.12 -5.78
N ASP A 220 -31.42 0.19 -7.09
CA ASP A 220 -30.91 -0.84 -7.99
C ASP A 220 -29.41 -0.63 -8.32
N HIS A 221 -28.87 -1.47 -9.23
CA HIS A 221 -27.45 -1.42 -9.54
C HIS A 221 -27.00 -0.10 -10.17
N ASP A 222 -27.80 0.45 -11.11
CA ASP A 222 -27.43 1.69 -11.80
C ASP A 222 -27.43 2.90 -10.84
N ASP A 223 -28.46 2.98 -9.99
CA ASP A 223 -28.57 4.02 -8.95
C ASP A 223 -27.44 3.91 -7.91
N ALA A 224 -27.16 2.70 -7.45
CA ALA A 224 -26.09 2.44 -6.48
C ALA A 224 -24.69 2.74 -7.04
N LEU A 225 -24.46 2.35 -8.31
CA LEU A 225 -23.20 2.66 -8.99
C LEU A 225 -23.02 4.17 -9.19
N ALA A 226 -24.10 4.88 -9.51
CA ALA A 226 -24.08 6.34 -9.62
C ALA A 226 -23.80 6.99 -8.26
N TYR A 227 -24.41 6.46 -7.19
CA TYR A 227 -24.18 6.93 -5.82
C TYR A 227 -22.72 6.69 -5.38
N ALA A 228 -22.21 5.48 -5.54
CA ALA A 228 -20.84 5.13 -5.19
C ALA A 228 -19.81 6.01 -5.94
N LYS A 229 -20.02 6.26 -7.24
CA LYS A 229 -19.19 7.19 -8.03
C LYS A 229 -19.27 8.65 -7.57
N GLY A 230 -20.32 9.03 -6.88
CA GLY A 230 -20.49 10.35 -6.28
C GLY A 230 -19.83 10.52 -4.93
N LEU A 231 -19.35 9.45 -4.31
CA LEU A 231 -18.63 9.52 -3.04
C LEU A 231 -17.32 10.28 -3.24
N THR A 232 -16.88 10.92 -2.19
CA THR A 232 -15.63 11.68 -2.18
C THR A 232 -14.76 11.24 -1.03
N SER A 233 -13.45 11.36 -1.20
CA SER A 233 -12.49 11.14 -0.13
C SER A 233 -12.87 11.90 1.13
N TYR A 234 -12.71 11.26 2.28
CA TYR A 234 -12.85 11.93 3.57
C TYR A 234 -11.62 12.77 3.86
N PHE A 235 -11.84 13.98 4.34
CA PHE A 235 -10.77 14.88 4.73
C PHE A 235 -11.10 15.60 6.03
N ALA A 236 -10.28 15.39 7.04
CA ALA A 236 -10.35 16.11 8.31
C ALA A 236 -9.25 17.18 8.42
N GLY A 237 -9.51 18.26 9.15
CA GLY A 237 -8.51 19.28 9.47
C GLY A 237 -8.41 20.41 8.44
N GLU A 238 -7.25 21.10 8.44
CA GLU A 238 -7.02 22.34 7.65
C GLU A 238 -6.48 22.02 6.25
N LYS A 239 -7.07 22.65 5.24
CA LYS A 239 -6.77 22.41 3.81
C LYS A 239 -5.47 23.05 3.28
N ASP A 240 -4.75 23.79 4.11
CA ASP A 240 -3.47 24.43 3.79
C ASP A 240 -2.27 23.72 4.44
N LYS A 241 -2.51 22.62 5.13
CA LYS A 241 -1.51 21.79 5.79
C LYS A 241 -1.06 20.62 4.90
N ASP A 242 0.06 20.01 5.27
CA ASP A 242 0.39 18.70 4.70
C ASP A 242 -0.65 17.66 5.11
N VAL A 243 -0.78 16.60 4.32
CA VAL A 243 -1.86 15.63 4.44
C VAL A 243 -1.31 14.26 4.77
N ILE A 244 -1.77 13.67 5.87
CA ILE A 244 -1.63 12.23 6.11
C ILE A 244 -2.75 11.52 5.36
N ILE A 245 -2.39 10.55 4.53
CA ILE A 245 -3.29 9.59 3.88
C ILE A 245 -3.16 8.29 4.66
N SER A 246 -4.28 7.81 5.21
CA SER A 246 -4.31 6.54 5.95
C SER A 246 -4.03 5.36 5.01
N ASN A 247 -3.16 4.44 5.42
CA ASN A 247 -2.86 3.22 4.67
C ASN A 247 -3.84 2.09 5.02
N ALA A 248 -5.13 2.38 4.90
CA ALA A 248 -6.21 1.46 5.23
C ALA A 248 -6.82 0.76 4.00
N SER A 249 -6.37 1.08 2.79
CA SER A 249 -6.92 0.51 1.56
C SER A 249 -5.89 0.36 0.45
N GLU A 250 -6.18 -0.50 -0.53
CA GLU A 250 -5.41 -0.59 -1.77
C GLU A 250 -5.42 0.73 -2.55
N ASP A 251 -6.50 1.50 -2.48
CA ASP A 251 -6.61 2.81 -3.11
C ASP A 251 -5.61 3.82 -2.52
N SER A 252 -5.39 3.79 -1.21
CA SER A 252 -4.36 4.62 -0.55
C SER A 252 -2.98 4.31 -1.11
N THR A 253 -2.65 3.03 -1.25
CA THR A 253 -1.39 2.57 -1.83
C THR A 253 -1.28 2.93 -3.31
N ALA A 254 -2.36 2.77 -4.09
CA ALA A 254 -2.40 3.12 -5.50
C ALA A 254 -2.24 4.62 -5.73
N ALA A 255 -2.89 5.46 -4.91
CA ALA A 255 -2.75 6.91 -4.94
C ALA A 255 -1.30 7.35 -4.67
N VAL A 256 -0.65 6.75 -3.67
CA VAL A 256 0.77 7.02 -3.35
C VAL A 256 1.68 6.60 -4.50
N ASN A 257 1.45 5.44 -5.10
CA ASN A 257 2.20 4.99 -6.27
C ASN A 257 2.00 5.93 -7.48
N GLU A 258 0.79 6.46 -7.69
CA GLU A 258 0.53 7.47 -8.73
C GLU A 258 1.30 8.76 -8.47
N LEU A 259 1.29 9.28 -7.24
CA LEU A 259 2.06 10.46 -6.83
C LEU A 259 3.55 10.26 -7.08
N LEU A 260 4.12 9.14 -6.64
CA LEU A 260 5.53 8.83 -6.82
C LEU A 260 5.92 8.71 -8.31
N LYS A 261 5.09 8.05 -9.13
CA LYS A 261 5.28 7.95 -10.59
C LYS A 261 5.16 9.30 -11.30
N ALA A 262 4.38 10.22 -10.74
CA ALA A 262 4.30 11.61 -11.20
C ALA A 262 5.45 12.49 -10.67
N GLY A 263 6.45 11.92 -9.97
CA GLY A 263 7.61 12.63 -9.43
C GLY A 263 7.28 13.50 -8.22
N LYS A 264 6.18 13.21 -7.49
CA LYS A 264 5.77 13.96 -6.30
C LYS A 264 6.51 13.48 -5.06
N THR A 265 6.70 14.38 -4.09
CA THR A 265 7.32 14.03 -2.81
C THR A 265 6.28 13.42 -1.88
N VAL A 266 6.47 12.15 -1.54
CA VAL A 266 5.66 11.44 -0.55
C VAL A 266 6.57 10.93 0.55
N GLY A 267 6.15 11.08 1.80
CA GLY A 267 6.79 10.48 2.97
C GLY A 267 5.99 9.31 3.51
N MET A 268 6.66 8.40 4.20
CA MET A 268 6.04 7.38 5.05
C MET A 268 6.28 7.75 6.51
N VAL A 269 5.22 7.78 7.29
CA VAL A 269 5.29 8.08 8.73
C VAL A 269 6.00 6.93 9.45
N THR A 270 7.02 7.26 10.25
CA THR A 270 7.92 6.25 10.85
C THR A 270 7.72 6.06 12.35
N SER A 271 6.88 6.86 12.98
CA SER A 271 6.57 6.74 14.42
C SER A 271 5.29 7.49 14.79
N GLY A 272 4.72 7.18 15.96
CA GLY A 272 3.46 7.74 16.46
C GLY A 272 2.26 6.90 16.04
N ASP A 273 1.06 7.46 16.23
CA ASP A 273 -0.20 6.74 16.01
C ASP A 273 -0.48 6.50 14.51
N CYS A 274 -0.01 7.38 13.65
CA CYS A 274 -0.11 7.26 12.19
C CYS A 274 1.09 6.53 11.56
N MET A 275 1.87 5.75 12.32
CA MET A 275 3.01 5.01 11.77
C MET A 275 2.54 4.02 10.69
N GLY A 276 3.15 4.07 9.51
CA GLY A 276 2.75 3.27 8.34
C GLY A 276 1.89 4.04 7.33
N ASP A 277 1.31 5.17 7.73
CA ASP A 277 0.57 6.05 6.83
C ASP A 277 1.51 6.89 5.96
N PHE A 278 0.95 7.57 4.99
CA PHE A 278 1.69 8.39 4.03
C PHE A 278 1.45 9.88 4.26
N ILE A 279 2.45 10.70 3.95
CA ILE A 279 2.33 12.15 4.04
C ILE A 279 2.75 12.81 2.73
N CYS A 280 1.96 13.77 2.25
CA CYS A 280 2.28 14.57 1.07
C CYS A 280 1.75 16.01 1.24
N SER A 281 2.06 16.90 0.29
CA SER A 281 1.46 18.25 0.27
C SER A 281 -0.05 18.17 -0.02
N TYR A 282 -0.81 19.15 0.49
CA TYR A 282 -2.25 19.25 0.17
C TYR A 282 -2.50 19.36 -1.35
N THR A 283 -1.63 20.09 -2.05
CA THR A 283 -1.72 20.24 -3.51
C THR A 283 -1.56 18.90 -4.23
N ASP A 284 -0.61 18.05 -3.80
CA ASP A 284 -0.41 16.73 -4.38
C ASP A 284 -1.57 15.78 -4.02
N TYR A 285 -2.03 15.79 -2.77
CA TYR A 285 -3.23 15.06 -2.35
C TYR A 285 -4.44 15.35 -3.25
N GLN A 286 -4.69 16.64 -3.56
CA GLN A 286 -5.82 17.01 -4.42
C GLN A 286 -5.76 16.38 -5.83
N THR A 287 -4.58 16.03 -6.33
CA THR A 287 -4.45 15.40 -7.65
C THR A 287 -4.95 13.95 -7.67
N VAL A 288 -5.03 13.29 -6.53
CA VAL A 288 -5.45 11.89 -6.38
C VAL A 288 -6.79 11.73 -5.67
N ALA A 289 -7.16 12.64 -4.77
CA ALA A 289 -8.40 12.56 -3.99
C ALA A 289 -9.70 12.55 -4.80
N GLY A 290 -9.65 12.97 -6.09
CA GLY A 290 -10.79 12.88 -7.01
C GLY A 290 -10.85 11.57 -7.82
N LYS A 291 -9.84 10.70 -7.67
CA LYS A 291 -9.75 9.42 -8.39
C LYS A 291 -9.90 8.23 -7.46
N TYR A 292 -9.49 8.39 -6.21
CA TYR A 292 -9.45 7.37 -5.18
C TYR A 292 -10.30 7.80 -3.99
N LEU A 293 -10.89 6.85 -3.30
CA LEU A 293 -11.62 7.12 -2.06
C LEU A 293 -10.65 6.97 -0.88
N LEU A 294 -10.15 8.09 -0.40
CA LEU A 294 -9.10 8.15 0.62
C LEU A 294 -9.65 8.67 1.94
N SER A 295 -9.13 8.14 3.04
CA SER A 295 -9.26 8.76 4.36
C SER A 295 -7.99 9.56 4.65
N ALA A 296 -8.15 10.88 4.89
CA ALA A 296 -7.01 11.79 5.01
C ALA A 296 -7.21 12.86 6.06
N THR A 297 -6.10 13.34 6.63
CA THR A 297 -6.10 14.37 7.68
C THR A 297 -5.04 15.42 7.43
N GLY A 298 -5.42 16.69 7.50
CA GLY A 298 -4.50 17.82 7.45
C GLY A 298 -3.69 17.94 8.75
N VAL A 299 -2.37 17.95 8.65
CA VAL A 299 -1.45 17.96 9.80
C VAL A 299 -0.35 18.99 9.64
N ASP A 300 0.16 19.50 10.76
CA ASP A 300 1.42 20.23 10.73
C ASP A 300 2.57 19.22 10.55
N LYS A 301 3.32 19.32 9.46
CA LYS A 301 4.43 18.43 9.14
C LYS A 301 5.50 18.34 10.24
N THR A 302 5.64 19.39 11.07
CA THR A 302 6.59 19.40 12.19
C THR A 302 6.14 18.50 13.34
N SER A 303 4.87 18.13 13.40
CA SER A 303 4.33 17.20 14.38
C SER A 303 4.51 15.73 14.00
N VAL A 304 4.93 15.43 12.77
CA VAL A 304 5.00 14.09 12.21
C VAL A 304 6.44 13.72 11.86
N LYS A 305 6.87 12.53 12.25
CA LYS A 305 8.16 11.97 11.83
C LYS A 305 7.94 11.06 10.64
N ALA A 306 8.35 11.51 9.47
CA ALA A 306 8.25 10.75 8.24
C ALA A 306 9.56 10.77 7.46
N LYS A 307 9.80 9.72 6.67
CA LYS A 307 10.92 9.61 5.74
C LYS A 307 10.42 9.61 4.32
N ILE A 308 11.19 10.21 3.40
CA ILE A 308 10.84 10.28 1.97
C ILE A 308 10.90 8.88 1.35
N ILE A 309 9.83 8.50 0.65
CA ILE A 309 9.79 7.34 -0.24
C ILE A 309 10.46 7.78 -1.55
N THR A 310 11.52 7.08 -1.96
CA THR A 310 12.36 7.53 -3.09
C THR A 310 11.72 7.31 -4.45
N LYS A 311 10.84 6.32 -4.57
CA LYS A 311 10.15 5.95 -5.81
C LYS A 311 9.00 4.97 -5.56
N SER A 312 8.13 4.78 -6.54
CA SER A 312 7.23 3.62 -6.62
C SER A 312 8.08 2.37 -6.94
N PRO A 313 8.16 1.36 -6.06
CA PRO A 313 9.01 0.21 -6.31
C PRO A 313 8.48 -0.67 -7.44
N THR A 314 9.40 -1.21 -8.25
CA THR A 314 9.12 -2.30 -9.19
C THR A 314 9.27 -3.63 -8.46
N VAL A 315 8.25 -4.47 -8.51
CA VAL A 315 8.15 -5.68 -7.69
C VAL A 315 8.34 -6.94 -8.54
N TYR A 316 9.35 -7.74 -8.19
CA TYR A 316 9.46 -9.09 -8.72
C TYR A 316 8.45 -10.01 -8.04
N VAL A 317 7.60 -10.67 -8.85
CA VAL A 317 6.62 -11.65 -8.37
C VAL A 317 7.12 -13.06 -8.69
N PRO A 318 7.49 -13.86 -7.67
CA PRO A 318 8.00 -15.22 -7.89
C PRO A 318 6.99 -16.12 -8.61
N GLY A 319 7.48 -16.97 -9.51
CA GLY A 319 6.64 -17.89 -10.27
C GLY A 319 5.98 -17.30 -11.53
N THR A 320 6.00 -15.98 -11.71
CA THR A 320 5.49 -15.35 -12.93
C THR A 320 6.36 -15.75 -14.13
N PRO A 321 5.79 -16.36 -15.19
CA PRO A 321 6.54 -16.71 -16.38
C PRO A 321 7.14 -15.48 -17.06
N ALA A 322 8.31 -15.64 -17.68
CA ALA A 322 8.85 -14.61 -18.56
C ALA A 322 7.89 -14.33 -19.74
N GLU A 323 7.88 -13.10 -20.25
CA GLU A 323 7.02 -12.75 -21.41
C GLU A 323 7.23 -13.67 -22.61
N SER A 324 8.48 -14.12 -22.84
CA SER A 324 8.82 -15.06 -23.89
C SER A 324 8.26 -16.48 -23.70
N GLU A 325 7.86 -16.83 -22.47
CA GLU A 325 7.30 -18.13 -22.11
C GLU A 325 5.76 -18.12 -22.11
N LYS A 326 5.17 -16.93 -22.20
CA LYS A 326 3.71 -16.75 -22.31
C LYS A 326 3.28 -17.16 -23.71
N GLY A 327 2.92 -18.43 -23.86
CA GLY A 327 2.38 -18.95 -25.12
C GLY A 327 1.02 -18.38 -25.48
N PHE A 328 0.53 -18.71 -26.68
CA PHE A 328 -0.77 -18.26 -27.21
C PHE A 328 -1.98 -18.57 -26.30
N ILE A 329 -1.87 -19.57 -25.45
CA ILE A 329 -2.94 -20.00 -24.53
C ILE A 329 -2.81 -19.32 -23.14
N TYR A 330 -1.78 -18.51 -22.93
CA TYR A 330 -1.61 -17.78 -21.69
C TYR A 330 -2.66 -16.67 -21.59
N THR A 331 -3.68 -16.91 -20.78
CA THR A 331 -4.54 -15.85 -20.26
C THR A 331 -4.36 -15.82 -18.75
N PRO A 332 -4.07 -14.69 -18.13
CA PRO A 332 -3.93 -14.55 -16.68
C PRO A 332 -5.14 -15.10 -15.90
N GLN A 333 -6.28 -15.20 -16.55
CA GLN A 333 -7.55 -15.62 -16.00
C GLN A 333 -7.75 -17.15 -15.92
N ILE A 334 -6.95 -17.96 -16.63
CA ILE A 334 -7.25 -19.40 -16.76
C ILE A 334 -6.50 -20.25 -15.74
N SER A 335 -5.40 -19.79 -15.18
CA SER A 335 -4.66 -20.58 -14.19
C SER A 335 -5.04 -20.17 -12.76
N GLN A 336 -6.19 -20.58 -12.28
CA GLN A 336 -6.63 -20.38 -10.89
C GLN A 336 -5.71 -21.09 -9.86
N SER A 337 -4.87 -21.99 -10.30
CA SER A 337 -3.94 -22.73 -9.43
C SER A 337 -2.55 -22.08 -9.29
N ALA A 338 -2.26 -20.98 -10.03
CA ALA A 338 -0.97 -20.32 -9.97
C ALA A 338 -1.02 -19.13 -9.02
N SER A 339 -0.44 -19.24 -7.84
CA SER A 339 -0.41 -18.19 -6.80
C SER A 339 0.08 -16.84 -7.31
N TRP A 340 1.02 -16.82 -8.27
CA TRP A 340 1.53 -15.57 -8.87
C TRP A 340 0.45 -14.74 -9.58
N ASN A 341 -0.67 -15.34 -10.03
CA ASN A 341 -1.79 -14.59 -10.61
C ASN A 341 -2.44 -13.70 -9.57
N TYR A 342 -2.65 -14.20 -8.37
CA TYR A 342 -3.22 -13.44 -7.25
C TYR A 342 -2.26 -12.35 -6.79
N ASP A 343 -0.97 -12.70 -6.66
CA ASP A 343 0.07 -11.75 -6.28
C ASP A 343 0.18 -10.60 -7.29
N THR A 344 0.22 -10.92 -8.59
CA THR A 344 0.28 -9.90 -9.65
C THR A 344 -0.97 -9.02 -9.64
N ALA A 345 -2.15 -9.60 -9.45
CA ALA A 345 -3.39 -8.84 -9.39
C ALA A 345 -3.43 -7.92 -8.16
N ALA A 346 -3.03 -8.41 -6.98
CA ALA A 346 -2.94 -7.61 -5.77
C ALA A 346 -1.93 -6.45 -5.91
N MET A 347 -0.74 -6.70 -6.49
CA MET A 347 0.22 -5.64 -6.77
C MET A 347 -0.34 -4.58 -7.72
N ASN A 348 -1.08 -5.00 -8.76
CA ASN A 348 -1.71 -4.08 -9.72
C ASN A 348 -2.82 -3.24 -9.07
N LEU A 349 -3.65 -3.83 -8.20
CA LEU A 349 -4.65 -3.09 -7.42
C LEU A 349 -4.00 -2.00 -6.56
N MET A 350 -2.90 -2.33 -5.89
CA MET A 350 -2.10 -1.38 -5.10
C MET A 350 -1.27 -0.40 -5.96
N GLY A 351 -1.35 -0.47 -7.28
CA GLY A 351 -0.65 0.44 -8.20
C GLY A 351 0.84 0.18 -8.38
N PHE A 352 1.39 -0.94 -7.90
CA PHE A 352 2.80 -1.29 -8.12
C PHE A 352 3.03 -1.78 -9.56
N THR A 353 4.24 -1.56 -10.04
CA THR A 353 4.70 -2.16 -11.31
C THR A 353 5.32 -3.52 -11.02
N THR A 354 4.85 -4.57 -11.71
CA THR A 354 5.38 -5.93 -11.54
C THR A 354 6.38 -6.32 -12.64
N THR A 355 7.29 -7.23 -12.32
CA THR A 355 8.25 -7.79 -13.28
C THR A 355 8.50 -9.27 -13.00
N SER A 356 8.74 -10.07 -14.04
CA SER A 356 9.28 -11.43 -13.95
C SER A 356 10.81 -11.49 -14.02
N ASP A 357 11.48 -10.34 -14.23
CA ASP A 357 12.94 -10.22 -14.28
C ASP A 357 13.45 -9.62 -12.96
N VAL A 358 14.02 -10.48 -12.12
CA VAL A 358 14.52 -10.09 -10.80
C VAL A 358 15.61 -9.02 -10.86
N THR A 359 16.32 -8.90 -11.99
CA THR A 359 17.39 -7.89 -12.15
C THR A 359 16.86 -6.46 -12.32
N LYS A 360 15.56 -6.32 -12.62
CA LYS A 360 14.86 -5.03 -12.77
C LYS A 360 14.04 -4.64 -11.53
N ALA A 361 14.01 -5.50 -10.51
CA ALA A 361 13.20 -5.30 -9.35
C ALA A 361 13.90 -4.48 -8.27
N ASP A 362 13.11 -3.70 -7.54
CA ASP A 362 13.50 -2.99 -6.34
C ASP A 362 13.23 -3.81 -5.08
N ALA A 363 12.22 -4.67 -5.16
CA ALA A 363 11.86 -5.63 -4.12
C ALA A 363 11.21 -6.87 -4.75
N ALA A 364 11.08 -7.93 -3.97
CA ALA A 364 10.33 -9.13 -4.33
C ALA A 364 9.17 -9.34 -3.36
N ALA A 365 8.01 -9.77 -3.88
CA ALA A 365 6.83 -10.08 -3.07
C ALA A 365 6.04 -11.24 -3.69
N GLY A 366 5.59 -12.21 -2.89
CA GLY A 366 4.69 -13.23 -3.39
C GLY A 366 4.63 -14.52 -2.59
N ALA A 367 3.63 -15.32 -2.94
CA ALA A 367 3.31 -16.60 -2.32
C ALA A 367 4.17 -17.76 -2.83
N SER A 368 4.76 -17.62 -4.01
CA SER A 368 5.53 -18.70 -4.64
C SER A 368 6.95 -18.78 -4.09
N LYS A 369 7.52 -19.98 -4.18
CA LYS A 369 8.93 -20.26 -3.86
C LYS A 369 9.86 -19.46 -4.77
N LEU A 370 10.89 -18.85 -4.18
CA LEU A 370 11.96 -18.18 -4.95
C LEU A 370 12.78 -19.19 -5.78
N ASP A 371 13.09 -18.84 -7.00
CA ASP A 371 14.08 -19.52 -7.83
C ASP A 371 15.51 -19.21 -7.38
N SER A 372 16.50 -19.82 -8.04
CA SER A 372 17.91 -19.65 -7.67
C SER A 372 18.43 -18.23 -7.90
N ALA A 373 17.95 -17.54 -8.95
CA ALA A 373 18.36 -16.17 -9.24
C ALA A 373 17.80 -15.20 -8.22
N ALA A 374 16.51 -15.33 -7.88
CA ALA A 374 15.84 -14.54 -6.88
C ALA A 374 16.43 -14.77 -5.46
N LYS A 375 16.71 -16.03 -5.07
CA LYS A 375 17.42 -16.33 -3.81
C LYS A 375 18.78 -15.64 -3.74
N THR A 376 19.52 -15.65 -4.86
CA THR A 376 20.83 -14.96 -4.93
C THR A 376 20.66 -13.44 -4.80
N ALA A 377 19.68 -12.86 -5.48
CA ALA A 377 19.39 -11.43 -5.40
C ALA A 377 19.02 -11.00 -3.97
N VAL A 378 18.18 -11.78 -3.27
CA VAL A 378 17.79 -11.51 -1.88
C VAL A 378 19.01 -11.62 -0.93
N LYS A 379 19.85 -12.62 -1.09
CA LYS A 379 21.11 -12.74 -0.33
C LYS A 379 22.07 -11.58 -0.59
N ASN A 380 21.97 -10.93 -1.73
CA ASN A 380 22.75 -9.75 -2.12
C ASN A 380 22.06 -8.41 -1.81
N GLY A 381 20.94 -8.42 -1.09
CA GLY A 381 20.30 -7.21 -0.57
C GLY A 381 18.97 -6.82 -1.21
N LEU A 382 18.42 -7.59 -2.18
CA LEU A 382 17.06 -7.36 -2.65
C LEU A 382 16.09 -7.63 -1.50
N SER A 383 15.25 -6.65 -1.16
CA SER A 383 14.22 -6.81 -0.13
C SER A 383 13.15 -7.82 -0.56
N TYR A 384 12.71 -8.71 0.35
CA TYR A 384 11.75 -9.75 0.03
C TYR A 384 10.68 -9.92 1.10
N ILE A 385 9.41 -9.91 0.69
CA ILE A 385 8.28 -10.37 1.49
C ILE A 385 7.68 -11.63 0.87
N GLY A 386 7.76 -12.74 1.58
CA GLY A 386 7.18 -14.01 1.18
C GLY A 386 6.03 -14.40 2.10
N TYR A 387 5.00 -15.00 1.56
CA TYR A 387 3.82 -15.44 2.30
C TYR A 387 3.22 -16.70 1.68
N SER A 388 2.28 -17.35 2.43
CA SER A 388 1.69 -18.64 2.04
C SER A 388 2.65 -19.82 2.17
N TYR A 389 2.09 -21.02 2.10
CA TYR A 389 2.78 -22.29 2.27
C TYR A 389 4.07 -22.43 1.46
N SER A 390 4.03 -22.09 0.17
CA SER A 390 5.16 -22.34 -0.73
C SER A 390 6.38 -21.49 -0.40
N ALA A 391 6.18 -20.22 -0.03
CA ALA A 391 7.25 -19.34 0.43
C ALA A 391 7.72 -19.75 1.84
N ALA A 392 6.79 -20.00 2.77
CA ALA A 392 7.09 -20.34 4.17
C ALA A 392 7.81 -21.67 4.33
N SER A 393 7.33 -22.74 3.68
CA SER A 393 7.96 -24.07 3.76
C SER A 393 9.35 -24.13 3.11
N SER A 394 9.66 -23.23 2.18
CA SER A 394 10.98 -23.12 1.56
C SER A 394 11.90 -22.08 2.22
N ALA A 395 11.50 -21.47 3.31
CA ALA A 395 12.23 -20.40 3.98
C ALA A 395 13.63 -20.80 4.46
N SER A 396 13.81 -22.06 4.91
CA SER A 396 15.10 -22.62 5.33
C SER A 396 16.15 -22.67 4.23
N ASP A 397 15.76 -22.65 2.95
CA ASP A 397 16.66 -22.53 1.81
C ASP A 397 17.33 -21.15 1.72
N LEU A 398 16.66 -20.14 2.28
CA LEU A 398 17.08 -18.75 2.25
C LEU A 398 17.76 -18.32 3.56
N ILE A 399 17.15 -18.67 4.69
CA ILE A 399 17.57 -18.22 6.04
C ILE A 399 17.77 -19.45 6.93
N ALA A 400 18.98 -19.63 7.44
CA ALA A 400 19.29 -20.73 8.37
C ALA A 400 18.55 -20.54 9.72
N GLY A 401 18.08 -21.63 10.31
CA GLY A 401 17.40 -21.63 11.61
C GLY A 401 15.91 -21.29 11.53
N VAL A 402 15.32 -21.29 10.35
CA VAL A 402 13.85 -21.26 10.16
C VAL A 402 13.33 -22.68 10.10
N GLU A 403 12.30 -22.98 10.89
CA GLU A 403 11.51 -24.22 10.78
C GLU A 403 10.03 -23.88 10.61
N TYR A 404 9.44 -24.42 9.56
CA TYR A 404 8.01 -24.33 9.29
C TYR A 404 7.35 -25.65 9.65
N THR A 405 6.31 -25.60 10.48
CA THR A 405 5.51 -26.76 10.86
C THR A 405 4.23 -26.76 10.03
N GLU A 406 4.09 -27.79 9.20
CA GLU A 406 2.87 -28.03 8.42
C GLU A 406 1.84 -28.74 9.31
N LEU A 407 0.58 -28.30 9.21
CA LEU A 407 -0.58 -28.93 9.85
C LEU A 407 -1.16 -29.99 8.92
N ASP A 408 -1.73 -31.05 9.49
CA ASP A 408 -2.52 -32.02 8.73
C ASP A 408 -3.88 -31.39 8.34
N GLY A 409 -3.94 -30.76 7.21
CA GLY A 409 -5.11 -30.10 6.64
C GLY A 409 -5.01 -28.57 6.60
N ALA A 410 -5.56 -28.01 5.52
CA ALA A 410 -5.66 -26.57 5.35
C ALA A 410 -6.62 -25.96 6.37
N MET A 411 -6.32 -24.74 6.78
CA MET A 411 -7.25 -23.90 7.53
C MET A 411 -7.64 -22.66 6.70
N ASP A 412 -8.78 -22.12 7.02
CA ASP A 412 -9.35 -20.91 6.46
C ASP A 412 -10.18 -20.23 7.56
N CYS A 413 -9.52 -19.45 8.41
CA CYS A 413 -10.15 -18.88 9.59
C CYS A 413 -9.57 -17.51 9.97
N LEU A 414 -10.35 -16.73 10.68
CA LEU A 414 -9.90 -15.50 11.34
C LEU A 414 -9.18 -15.85 12.63
N THR A 415 -7.85 -15.80 12.58
CA THR A 415 -7.00 -16.14 13.74
C THR A 415 -6.74 -14.90 14.59
N PRO A 416 -7.12 -14.92 15.88
CA PRO A 416 -6.69 -13.89 16.82
C PRO A 416 -5.17 -13.88 16.95
N VAL A 417 -4.58 -12.69 16.84
CA VAL A 417 -3.12 -12.51 16.87
C VAL A 417 -2.69 -11.40 17.82
N VAL A 418 -1.42 -11.40 18.17
CA VAL A 418 -0.73 -10.35 18.89
C VAL A 418 0.51 -9.90 18.12
N TYR A 419 0.92 -8.66 18.33
CA TYR A 419 2.04 -8.00 17.66
C TYR A 419 3.20 -7.76 18.64
N PRO A 420 4.11 -8.73 18.85
CA PRO A 420 5.18 -8.59 19.84
C PRO A 420 6.16 -7.46 19.58
N ASN A 421 6.38 -7.13 18.31
CA ASN A 421 7.26 -6.04 17.91
C ASN A 421 6.54 -5.09 16.96
N LYS A 422 6.49 -3.80 17.30
CA LYS A 422 5.99 -2.74 16.45
C LYS A 422 7.05 -2.36 15.43
N THR A 423 6.72 -2.51 14.15
CA THR A 423 7.59 -2.16 13.01
C THR A 423 6.76 -1.46 11.95
N LEU A 424 7.41 -0.87 10.94
CA LEU A 424 6.66 -0.30 9.81
C LEU A 424 5.78 -1.35 9.11
N VAL A 425 6.22 -2.60 9.03
CA VAL A 425 5.51 -3.65 8.30
C VAL A 425 4.12 -3.94 8.86
N ASN A 426 3.98 -3.98 10.19
CA ASN A 426 2.72 -4.29 10.86
C ASN A 426 2.05 -3.05 11.49
N ALA A 427 2.49 -1.86 11.12
CA ALA A 427 2.07 -0.62 11.78
C ALA A 427 0.58 -0.35 11.67
N SER A 428 -0.03 -0.64 10.52
CA SER A 428 -1.44 -0.40 10.24
C SER A 428 -2.40 -1.27 11.08
N TYR A 429 -1.91 -2.34 11.72
CA TYR A 429 -2.73 -3.32 12.46
C TYR A 429 -2.59 -3.22 13.98
N ILE A 430 -1.69 -2.39 14.48
CA ILE A 430 -1.36 -2.37 15.93
C ILE A 430 -2.31 -1.49 16.73
N ALA A 431 -3.03 -0.57 16.09
CA ALA A 431 -3.80 0.47 16.77
C ALA A 431 -4.97 -0.09 17.59
N ASP A 432 -5.56 -1.21 17.18
CA ASP A 432 -6.83 -1.70 17.73
C ASP A 432 -6.70 -2.71 18.88
N GLY A 433 -5.48 -3.11 19.25
CA GLY A 433 -5.21 -3.97 20.42
C GLY A 433 -5.63 -5.43 20.29
N ASP A 434 -6.65 -5.74 19.54
CA ASP A 434 -7.25 -7.05 19.31
C ASP A 434 -7.04 -7.48 17.84
N GLY A 435 -5.79 -7.78 17.49
CA GLY A 435 -5.43 -8.17 16.13
C GLY A 435 -6.12 -9.46 15.68
N ILE A 436 -6.54 -9.46 14.43
CA ILE A 436 -7.03 -10.62 13.69
C ILE A 436 -6.16 -10.77 12.45
N LEU A 437 -5.86 -12.00 12.06
CA LEU A 437 -5.18 -12.34 10.81
C LEU A 437 -6.02 -13.37 10.08
N TYR A 438 -6.33 -13.12 8.83
CA TYR A 438 -6.92 -14.13 7.97
C TYR A 438 -5.89 -15.22 7.65
N ALA A 439 -6.14 -16.40 8.16
CA ALA A 439 -5.24 -17.53 8.01
C ALA A 439 -5.76 -18.51 6.96
N TYR A 440 -5.40 -18.28 5.69
CA TYR A 440 -5.51 -19.27 4.63
C TYR A 440 -4.16 -19.93 4.43
N GLY A 441 -3.99 -21.14 4.96
CA GLY A 441 -2.69 -21.80 4.95
C GLY A 441 -2.66 -23.19 5.56
N LEU A 442 -1.43 -23.69 5.71
CA LEU A 442 -1.16 -25.06 6.14
C LEU A 442 -0.26 -25.12 7.39
N GLY A 443 0.07 -24.01 8.03
CA GLY A 443 0.96 -24.12 9.17
C GLY A 443 1.45 -22.80 9.77
N TYR A 444 2.57 -22.87 10.48
CA TYR A 444 3.19 -21.77 11.19
C TYR A 444 4.71 -21.96 11.31
N PHE A 445 5.45 -20.92 11.65
CA PHE A 445 6.87 -21.03 11.96
C PHE A 445 7.03 -21.52 13.41
N SER A 446 7.52 -22.75 13.58
CA SER A 446 7.82 -23.32 14.90
C SER A 446 9.17 -22.86 15.43
N GLN A 447 10.10 -22.45 14.53
CA GLN A 447 11.37 -21.82 14.88
C GLN A 447 11.67 -20.69 13.90
N ILE A 448 12.16 -19.58 14.45
CA ILE A 448 12.67 -18.43 13.65
C ILE A 448 14.15 -18.21 13.99
N PRO A 449 14.96 -17.62 13.09
CA PRO A 449 16.36 -17.42 13.31
C PRO A 449 16.62 -16.45 14.47
N ALA A 450 17.78 -16.61 15.12
CA ALA A 450 18.24 -15.64 16.12
C ALA A 450 18.34 -14.26 15.48
N GLY A 451 17.91 -13.20 16.19
CA GLY A 451 17.89 -11.82 15.68
C GLY A 451 16.67 -11.46 14.84
N ALA A 452 15.79 -12.41 14.48
CA ALA A 452 14.53 -12.10 13.84
C ALA A 452 13.52 -11.43 14.80
N ALA A 453 12.76 -10.47 14.29
CA ALA A 453 11.69 -9.83 15.03
C ALA A 453 10.36 -10.51 14.70
N VAL A 454 9.64 -11.04 15.70
CA VAL A 454 8.29 -11.56 15.52
C VAL A 454 7.35 -10.39 15.24
N LEU A 455 6.72 -10.38 14.08
CA LEU A 455 5.74 -9.36 13.68
C LEU A 455 4.35 -9.73 14.16
N VAL A 456 3.95 -10.98 13.94
CA VAL A 456 2.61 -11.51 14.20
C VAL A 456 2.74 -12.92 14.75
N LYS A 457 2.02 -13.23 15.80
CA LYS A 457 1.84 -14.60 16.31
C LYS A 457 0.44 -14.82 16.82
N SER A 458 -0.03 -16.08 16.83
CA SER A 458 -1.34 -16.43 17.37
C SER A 458 -1.47 -16.02 18.83
N ASP A 459 -2.62 -15.46 19.20
CA ASP A 459 -2.97 -15.13 20.58
C ASP A 459 -3.48 -16.37 21.30
N LYS A 460 -2.68 -16.88 22.20
CA LYS A 460 -3.02 -18.09 22.98
C LYS A 460 -4.20 -17.92 23.97
N THR A 461 -4.67 -16.72 24.16
CA THR A 461 -5.76 -16.40 25.12
C THR A 461 -7.12 -16.30 24.42
N ARG A 462 -7.13 -16.18 23.11
CA ARG A 462 -8.35 -16.10 22.27
C ARG A 462 -8.39 -17.31 21.31
N THR A 463 -9.60 -17.67 20.87
CA THR A 463 -9.82 -18.70 19.85
C THR A 463 -10.47 -18.10 18.63
N PRO A 464 -10.21 -18.61 17.42
CA PRO A 464 -10.96 -18.24 16.23
C PRO A 464 -12.45 -18.42 16.44
N THR A 465 -13.23 -17.49 15.92
CA THR A 465 -14.70 -17.49 16.02
C THR A 465 -15.35 -17.82 14.69
N GLU A 466 -14.62 -17.69 13.60
CA GLU A 466 -15.13 -17.81 12.24
C GLU A 466 -14.17 -18.60 11.36
N GLY A 467 -14.75 -19.33 10.38
CA GLY A 467 -14.05 -20.05 9.36
C GLY A 467 -13.90 -21.54 9.60
N PHE A 468 -12.98 -22.16 8.91
CA PHE A 468 -12.72 -23.60 8.97
C PHE A 468 -11.37 -23.91 9.62
N VAL A 469 -11.38 -24.86 10.55
CA VAL A 469 -10.18 -25.39 11.20
C VAL A 469 -10.17 -26.93 11.15
N PRO A 470 -9.03 -27.56 10.80
CA PRO A 470 -8.95 -29.01 10.70
C PRO A 470 -8.76 -29.65 12.09
N THR A 471 -9.83 -29.90 12.83
CA THR A 471 -9.78 -30.49 14.20
C THR A 471 -10.61 -31.78 14.35
N ASN A 472 -11.05 -32.35 13.27
CA ASN A 472 -11.90 -33.54 13.26
C ASN A 472 -11.21 -34.84 13.68
N THR A 473 -9.87 -34.87 13.85
CA THR A 473 -9.12 -35.96 14.45
C THR A 473 -8.29 -35.46 15.63
N ALA A 474 -7.88 -36.38 16.51
CA ALA A 474 -7.04 -36.01 17.67
C ALA A 474 -5.68 -35.41 17.25
N GLU A 475 -5.10 -35.89 16.16
CA GLU A 475 -3.84 -35.37 15.61
C GLU A 475 -3.99 -33.96 15.07
N ARG A 476 -5.02 -33.69 14.24
CA ARG A 476 -5.34 -32.39 13.71
C ARG A 476 -5.67 -31.38 14.82
N ALA A 477 -6.46 -31.80 15.79
CA ALA A 477 -6.77 -30.97 16.95
C ALA A 477 -5.53 -30.62 17.78
N ALA A 478 -4.58 -31.55 17.92
CA ALA A 478 -3.32 -31.29 18.61
C ALA A 478 -2.42 -30.31 17.81
N GLY A 479 -2.34 -30.48 16.49
CA GLY A 479 -1.61 -29.58 15.60
C GLY A 479 -2.17 -28.15 15.63
N PHE A 480 -3.49 -28.01 15.50
CA PHE A 480 -4.17 -26.71 15.58
C PHE A 480 -4.03 -26.05 16.96
N LYS A 481 -4.09 -26.84 18.02
CA LYS A 481 -3.81 -26.34 19.37
C LYS A 481 -2.39 -25.82 19.51
N ALA A 482 -1.40 -26.47 18.89
CA ALA A 482 -0.02 -25.98 18.88
C ALA A 482 0.11 -24.67 18.09
N TYR A 483 -0.57 -24.56 16.95
CA TYR A 483 -0.68 -23.32 16.17
C TYR A 483 -1.24 -22.16 17.01
N LEU A 484 -2.34 -22.35 17.71
CA LEU A 484 -2.95 -21.34 18.58
C LEU A 484 -2.10 -20.99 19.81
N ASN A 485 -1.25 -21.91 20.28
CA ASN A 485 -0.40 -21.68 21.45
C ASN A 485 0.79 -20.76 21.18
N GLY A 486 0.57 -19.70 20.41
CA GLY A 486 1.58 -18.69 20.10
C GLY A 486 2.45 -19.04 18.90
N GLY A 487 1.95 -19.82 17.95
CA GLY A 487 2.62 -20.07 16.66
C GLY A 487 2.92 -18.77 15.94
N VAL A 488 4.16 -18.65 15.44
CA VAL A 488 4.59 -17.43 14.73
C VAL A 488 3.99 -17.43 13.34
N GLN A 489 3.21 -16.38 13.05
CA GLN A 489 2.54 -16.18 11.75
C GLN A 489 3.33 -15.28 10.81
N GLY A 490 4.15 -14.38 11.36
CA GLY A 490 4.99 -13.50 10.57
C GLY A 490 6.20 -13.01 11.35
N PHE A 491 7.35 -12.92 10.67
CA PHE A 491 8.58 -12.37 11.23
C PHE A 491 9.38 -11.55 10.21
N ALA A 492 10.20 -10.63 10.71
CA ALA A 492 11.18 -9.87 9.93
C ALA A 492 12.62 -10.29 10.30
N TYR A 493 13.47 -10.39 9.29
CA TYR A 493 14.89 -10.74 9.43
C TYR A 493 15.76 -9.74 8.66
N LYS A 494 16.64 -9.04 9.38
CA LYS A 494 17.53 -8.00 8.83
C LYS A 494 18.98 -8.26 9.25
N GLU A 495 19.56 -9.31 8.75
CA GLU A 495 20.96 -9.66 9.03
C GLU A 495 21.69 -10.09 7.76
N ASN A 496 23.01 -10.05 7.78
CA ASN A 496 23.87 -10.46 6.67
C ASN A 496 23.56 -9.76 5.33
N GLY A 497 23.11 -8.51 5.38
CA GLY A 497 22.72 -7.73 4.19
C GLY A 497 21.33 -8.05 3.62
N MET A 498 20.61 -9.01 4.20
CA MET A 498 19.24 -9.35 3.81
C MET A 498 18.21 -8.47 4.52
N ASN A 499 17.11 -8.19 3.85
CA ASN A 499 15.89 -7.57 4.39
C ASN A 499 14.71 -8.45 3.97
N VAL A 500 14.29 -9.35 4.85
CA VAL A 500 13.29 -10.37 4.55
C VAL A 500 12.15 -10.32 5.55
N VAL A 501 10.93 -10.41 5.07
CA VAL A 501 9.72 -10.63 5.85
C VAL A 501 9.06 -11.90 5.35
N LEU A 502 8.64 -12.78 6.27
CA LEU A 502 7.94 -14.01 5.92
C LEU A 502 6.66 -14.14 6.74
N PHE A 503 5.57 -14.50 6.05
CA PHE A 503 4.30 -14.90 6.64
C PHE A 503 4.02 -16.37 6.34
N ALA A 504 3.44 -17.07 7.30
CA ALA A 504 3.08 -18.48 7.19
C ALA A 504 1.86 -18.72 6.29
N ASN A 505 0.96 -17.74 6.25
CA ASN A 505 -0.32 -17.80 5.54
C ASN A 505 -0.33 -16.84 4.33
N SER A 506 -1.30 -16.99 3.45
CA SER A 506 -1.48 -16.11 2.29
C SER A 506 -1.87 -14.69 2.74
N LEU A 507 -1.36 -13.68 2.02
CA LEU A 507 -1.78 -12.28 2.16
C LEU A 507 -2.54 -11.78 0.91
N THR A 508 -2.73 -12.64 -0.10
CA THR A 508 -3.33 -12.25 -1.39
C THR A 508 -4.35 -13.28 -1.90
N HIS A 509 -4.84 -14.16 -1.02
CA HIS A 509 -5.67 -15.29 -1.40
C HIS A 509 -6.84 -14.84 -2.29
N LYS A 510 -6.88 -15.36 -3.53
CA LYS A 510 -7.90 -15.11 -4.55
C LYS A 510 -8.25 -13.62 -4.78
N VAL A 511 -7.41 -12.68 -4.33
CA VAL A 511 -7.58 -11.22 -4.45
C VAL A 511 -8.78 -10.65 -3.67
N HIS A 512 -9.45 -11.46 -2.88
CA HIS A 512 -10.55 -10.98 -2.02
C HIS A 512 -10.11 -10.72 -0.57
N GLN A 513 -9.01 -11.29 -0.15
CA GLN A 513 -8.35 -11.00 1.12
C GLN A 513 -7.53 -9.71 0.96
N ARG A 514 -8.14 -8.55 1.15
CA ARG A 514 -7.52 -7.24 0.89
C ARG A 514 -7.12 -6.51 2.16
N ASP A 515 -7.70 -6.90 3.29
CA ASP A 515 -7.38 -6.31 4.59
C ASP A 515 -5.88 -6.41 4.92
N GLU A 516 -5.21 -7.50 4.57
CA GLU A 516 -3.78 -7.70 4.81
C GLU A 516 -2.83 -7.00 3.84
N TYR A 517 -3.31 -6.27 2.85
CA TYR A 517 -2.44 -5.61 1.84
C TYR A 517 -1.51 -4.56 2.44
N ALA A 518 -1.85 -3.99 3.58
CA ALA A 518 -0.97 -3.03 4.25
C ALA A 518 0.34 -3.67 4.76
N TYR A 519 0.40 -4.97 5.07
CA TYR A 519 1.68 -5.65 5.34
C TYR A 519 2.62 -5.57 4.14
N ILE A 520 2.07 -5.80 2.94
CA ILE A 520 2.82 -5.80 1.69
C ILE A 520 3.24 -4.38 1.32
N SER A 521 2.31 -3.43 1.29
CA SER A 521 2.57 -2.04 0.92
C SER A 521 3.57 -1.38 1.87
N ASN A 522 3.40 -1.57 3.17
CA ASN A 522 4.32 -1.08 4.19
C ASN A 522 5.74 -1.62 4.01
N PHE A 523 5.88 -2.92 3.74
CA PHE A 523 7.19 -3.50 3.48
C PHE A 523 7.82 -2.95 2.20
N LEU A 524 7.07 -2.91 1.09
CA LEU A 524 7.57 -2.46 -0.20
C LEU A 524 8.03 -0.99 -0.15
N PHE A 525 7.23 -0.10 0.42
CA PHE A 525 7.63 1.30 0.57
C PHE A 525 8.77 1.47 1.57
N SER A 526 8.78 0.71 2.69
CA SER A 526 9.89 0.77 3.65
C SER A 526 11.22 0.31 3.04
N SER A 527 11.20 -0.53 2.00
CA SER A 527 12.40 -1.01 1.32
C SER A 527 13.08 0.07 0.46
N VAL A 528 12.36 1.12 0.11
CA VAL A 528 12.84 2.23 -0.73
C VAL A 528 12.82 3.58 0.00
N LEU A 529 12.79 3.57 1.34
CA LEU A 529 12.89 4.80 2.13
C LEU A 529 14.31 5.37 2.05
N SER A 530 14.38 6.69 1.95
CA SER A 530 15.65 7.42 2.09
C SER A 530 15.99 7.66 3.57
N ASP A 531 17.25 8.06 3.83
CA ASP A 531 17.65 8.57 5.15
C ASP A 531 17.11 9.97 5.42
N LYS A 532 16.62 10.68 4.39
CA LYS A 532 16.08 12.04 4.50
C LYS A 532 14.69 12.03 5.13
N ASN A 533 14.48 12.97 6.04
CA ASN A 533 13.15 13.22 6.57
C ASN A 533 12.29 13.94 5.53
N TYR A 534 11.00 13.66 5.55
CA TYR A 534 10.02 14.45 4.82
C TYR A 534 9.95 15.86 5.43
N ASP A 535 10.08 16.89 4.61
CA ASP A 535 10.09 18.31 5.03
C ASP A 535 8.99 19.14 4.36
N GLY A 536 8.09 18.48 3.58
CA GLY A 536 7.02 19.15 2.86
C GLY A 536 7.50 19.96 1.65
N SER A 537 8.75 19.80 1.21
CA SER A 537 9.20 20.43 -0.01
C SER A 537 8.52 19.79 -1.21
N GLU A 538 7.86 20.60 -2.04
CA GLU A 538 7.29 20.13 -3.30
C GLU A 538 8.40 19.54 -4.18
N SER A 539 8.20 18.35 -4.71
CA SER A 539 9.04 17.84 -5.77
C SER A 539 8.79 18.68 -7.04
N VAL A 540 9.82 19.34 -7.52
CA VAL A 540 9.73 20.03 -8.81
C VAL A 540 9.97 19.00 -9.90
N ALA A 541 8.95 18.72 -10.68
CA ALA A 541 9.15 17.99 -11.93
C ALA A 541 10.17 18.78 -12.78
N LEU A 542 11.36 18.19 -12.96
CA LEU A 542 12.41 18.85 -13.74
C LEU A 542 12.01 18.84 -15.21
N PRO A 543 12.01 20.01 -15.89
CA PRO A 543 11.70 20.04 -17.32
C PRO A 543 12.83 19.47 -18.19
N PHE A 544 13.92 19.01 -17.58
CA PHE A 544 15.15 18.64 -18.26
C PHE A 544 15.25 17.14 -18.51
N THR A 545 15.41 16.77 -19.77
CA THR A 545 15.54 15.36 -20.18
C THR A 545 16.96 14.79 -19.97
N ASP A 546 17.93 15.63 -19.68
CA ASP A 546 19.34 15.27 -19.46
C ASP A 546 19.74 15.28 -17.98
N VAL A 547 18.80 15.43 -17.07
CA VAL A 547 18.98 15.24 -15.62
C VAL A 547 18.45 13.88 -15.24
N ALA A 548 19.38 12.93 -15.01
CA ALA A 548 19.00 11.57 -14.65
C ALA A 548 18.33 11.55 -13.26
N GLU A 549 17.27 10.80 -13.14
CA GLU A 549 16.59 10.57 -11.87
C GLU A 549 17.54 9.89 -10.87
N GLY A 550 17.53 10.34 -9.62
CA GLY A 550 18.40 9.80 -8.57
C GLY A 550 19.88 10.16 -8.70
N ALA A 551 20.30 11.00 -9.66
CA ALA A 551 21.66 11.48 -9.72
C ALA A 551 21.97 12.37 -8.51
N TYR A 552 23.24 12.41 -8.06
CA TYR A 552 23.67 13.19 -6.90
C TYR A 552 23.35 14.68 -6.94
N TYR A 553 23.01 15.20 -8.13
CA TYR A 553 22.68 16.59 -8.39
C TYR A 553 21.19 16.84 -8.66
N THR A 554 20.33 15.82 -8.71
CA THR A 554 18.91 15.98 -9.08
C THR A 554 18.19 16.93 -8.15
N ASP A 555 18.30 16.76 -6.83
CA ASP A 555 17.71 17.66 -5.83
C ASP A 555 18.26 19.09 -5.93
N ALA A 556 19.56 19.21 -6.21
CA ALA A 556 20.20 20.53 -6.36
C ALA A 556 19.73 21.27 -7.61
N VAL A 557 19.45 20.54 -8.70
CA VAL A 557 18.85 21.15 -9.91
C VAL A 557 17.40 21.55 -9.64
N ALA A 558 16.63 20.71 -8.95
CA ALA A 558 15.27 21.04 -8.53
C ALA A 558 15.23 22.32 -7.68
N TRP A 559 16.05 22.36 -6.64
CA TRP A 559 16.24 23.55 -5.80
C TRP A 559 16.63 24.79 -6.62
N ALA A 560 17.56 24.63 -7.57
CA ALA A 560 18.02 25.74 -8.40
C ALA A 560 16.94 26.32 -9.32
N ILE A 561 15.99 25.47 -9.78
CA ILE A 561 14.81 25.92 -10.53
C ILE A 561 13.83 26.65 -9.62
N GLN A 562 13.44 26.02 -8.50
CA GLN A 562 12.50 26.60 -7.53
C GLN A 562 12.95 27.99 -7.07
N ASN A 563 14.25 28.14 -6.79
CA ASN A 563 14.83 29.39 -6.34
C ASN A 563 15.24 30.32 -7.51
N LYS A 564 14.84 30.01 -8.74
CA LYS A 564 15.12 30.80 -9.96
C LYS A 564 16.61 31.03 -10.20
N VAL A 565 17.47 30.19 -9.66
CA VAL A 565 18.93 30.23 -9.85
C VAL A 565 19.28 29.90 -11.30
N THR A 566 18.55 28.96 -11.91
CA THR A 566 18.71 28.59 -13.32
C THR A 566 17.37 28.28 -13.98
N SER A 567 17.33 28.41 -15.30
CA SER A 567 16.24 27.92 -16.16
C SER A 567 16.74 26.88 -17.17
N GLY A 568 17.95 26.33 -16.96
CA GLY A 568 18.61 25.43 -17.91
C GLY A 568 19.47 26.18 -18.92
N VAL A 569 19.99 25.44 -19.90
CA VAL A 569 20.61 25.98 -21.12
C VAL A 569 19.58 26.06 -22.25
N SER A 570 18.51 25.28 -22.14
CA SER A 570 17.28 25.36 -22.92
C SER A 570 16.09 24.98 -22.07
N ALA A 571 14.87 25.04 -22.61
CA ALA A 571 13.65 24.65 -21.91
C ALA A 571 13.68 23.17 -21.44
N MET A 572 14.43 22.28 -22.11
CA MET A 572 14.48 20.85 -21.85
C MET A 572 15.88 20.33 -21.51
N THR A 573 16.89 21.20 -21.37
CA THR A 573 18.30 20.80 -21.19
C THR A 573 18.94 21.60 -20.08
N PHE A 574 19.50 20.92 -19.08
CA PHE A 574 20.30 21.53 -18.00
C PHE A 574 21.80 21.53 -18.31
N ALA A 575 22.28 20.53 -19.05
CA ALA A 575 23.68 20.23 -19.34
C ALA A 575 24.53 19.97 -18.08
N PRO A 576 24.21 18.93 -17.26
CA PRO A 576 24.83 18.72 -15.96
C PRO A 576 26.35 18.56 -16.00
N ASN A 577 26.86 17.91 -17.05
CA ASN A 577 28.27 17.60 -17.22
C ASN A 577 29.08 18.69 -17.95
N ALA A 578 28.44 19.72 -18.44
CA ALA A 578 29.13 20.83 -19.08
C ALA A 578 29.95 21.65 -18.07
N SER A 579 31.19 22.02 -18.42
CA SER A 579 32.00 22.93 -17.63
C SER A 579 31.30 24.29 -17.52
N CYS A 580 31.29 24.85 -16.34
CA CYS A 580 30.65 26.15 -16.08
C CYS A 580 31.65 27.27 -16.27
N THR A 581 31.21 28.37 -16.87
CA THR A 581 32.07 29.57 -16.98
C THR A 581 32.01 30.44 -15.71
N ARG A 582 33.00 31.29 -15.53
CA ARG A 582 33.06 32.21 -14.41
C ARG A 582 31.85 33.18 -14.41
N GLY A 583 31.42 33.64 -15.60
CA GLY A 583 30.19 34.42 -15.76
C GLY A 583 28.93 33.69 -15.32
N GLN A 584 28.81 32.39 -15.66
CA GLN A 584 27.70 31.52 -15.22
C GLN A 584 27.73 31.31 -13.71
N MET A 585 28.90 31.02 -13.15
CA MET A 585 29.06 30.78 -11.70
C MET A 585 28.61 31.97 -10.87
N VAL A 586 29.08 33.19 -11.20
CA VAL A 586 28.67 34.41 -10.44
C VAL A 586 27.19 34.72 -10.65
N THR A 587 26.65 34.38 -11.84
CA THR A 587 25.20 34.56 -12.12
C THR A 587 24.37 33.62 -11.26
N PHE A 588 24.76 32.34 -11.12
CA PHE A 588 24.08 31.40 -10.24
C PHE A 588 24.15 31.84 -8.77
N LEU A 589 25.33 32.32 -8.34
CA LEU A 589 25.53 32.80 -6.98
C LEU A 589 24.72 34.05 -6.67
N TRP A 590 24.68 35.03 -7.60
CA TRP A 590 23.88 36.25 -7.49
C TRP A 590 22.39 35.94 -7.42
N LYS A 591 21.91 35.03 -8.28
CA LYS A 591 20.51 34.59 -8.26
C LYS A 591 20.17 33.85 -6.98
N ALA A 592 21.04 32.95 -6.50
CA ALA A 592 20.88 32.27 -5.22
C ALA A 592 20.84 33.25 -4.01
N ALA A 593 21.45 34.42 -4.13
CA ALA A 593 21.38 35.51 -3.17
C ALA A 593 20.11 36.37 -3.30
N GLY A 594 19.15 36.02 -4.17
CA GLY A 594 17.92 36.77 -4.40
C GLY A 594 18.03 37.88 -5.43
N SER A 595 19.06 37.86 -6.27
CA SER A 595 19.32 38.83 -7.35
C SER A 595 19.37 40.31 -6.87
N PRO A 596 20.14 40.63 -5.82
CA PRO A 596 20.22 41.99 -5.30
C PRO A 596 20.74 42.98 -6.36
N GLU A 597 20.11 44.10 -6.53
CA GLU A 597 20.50 45.11 -7.53
C GLU A 597 21.81 45.77 -7.09
N PRO A 598 22.88 45.74 -7.93
CA PRO A 598 24.13 46.42 -7.58
C PRO A 598 23.98 47.95 -7.65
N LYS A 599 24.69 48.65 -6.79
CA LYS A 599 24.64 50.13 -6.74
C LYS A 599 25.16 50.76 -8.01
N SER A 600 26.10 50.10 -8.70
CA SER A 600 26.66 50.54 -9.98
C SER A 600 26.96 49.35 -10.86
N LEU A 601 26.69 49.46 -12.15
CA LEU A 601 27.10 48.46 -13.15
C LEU A 601 28.54 48.67 -13.61
N THR A 602 29.15 49.86 -13.30
CA THR A 602 30.52 50.15 -13.67
C THR A 602 31.50 49.38 -12.81
N THR A 603 32.34 48.55 -13.42
CA THR A 603 33.45 47.85 -12.79
C THR A 603 34.77 48.26 -13.45
N ALA A 604 35.91 47.88 -12.83
CA ALA A 604 37.23 48.10 -13.45
C ALA A 604 37.50 47.12 -14.60
N PHE A 605 36.61 46.15 -14.85
CA PHE A 605 36.82 45.07 -15.82
C PHE A 605 36.43 45.51 -17.25
N THR A 606 37.40 45.48 -18.16
CA THR A 606 37.21 45.88 -19.56
C THR A 606 36.59 44.76 -20.41
N ASP A 607 36.58 43.54 -19.91
CA ASP A 607 36.06 42.35 -20.58
C ASP A 607 34.63 41.98 -20.13
N VAL A 608 34.01 42.77 -19.29
CA VAL A 608 32.59 42.67 -18.92
C VAL A 608 31.78 43.55 -19.87
N LYS A 609 31.08 42.92 -20.81
CA LYS A 609 30.30 43.61 -21.84
C LYS A 609 29.01 44.19 -21.26
N SER A 610 28.68 45.42 -21.57
CA SER A 610 27.40 46.01 -21.23
C SER A 610 26.24 45.27 -21.89
N GLY A 611 25.17 45.00 -21.12
CA GLY A 611 24.03 44.20 -21.56
C GLY A 611 24.25 42.70 -21.53
N ALA A 612 25.42 42.19 -21.12
CA ALA A 612 25.65 40.76 -20.97
C ALA A 612 24.84 40.20 -19.80
N TYR A 613 24.36 38.94 -19.88
CA TYR A 613 23.54 38.31 -18.84
C TYR A 613 24.22 38.27 -17.47
N TYR A 614 25.53 38.31 -17.43
CA TYR A 614 26.33 38.28 -16.21
C TYR A 614 26.73 39.68 -15.69
N GLU A 615 26.44 40.78 -16.41
CA GLU A 615 26.87 42.12 -16.03
C GLU A 615 26.51 42.52 -14.62
N LYS A 616 25.20 42.41 -14.28
CA LYS A 616 24.70 42.71 -12.93
C LYS A 616 25.31 41.78 -11.86
N ALA A 617 25.47 40.50 -12.19
CA ALA A 617 26.03 39.52 -11.27
C ALA A 617 27.53 39.82 -10.98
N VAL A 618 28.30 40.22 -12.00
CA VAL A 618 29.71 40.61 -11.82
C VAL A 618 29.81 41.92 -11.01
N ALA A 619 28.99 42.91 -11.30
CA ALA A 619 28.95 44.18 -10.56
C ALA A 619 28.63 43.93 -9.07
N TRP A 620 27.60 43.13 -8.78
CA TRP A 620 27.29 42.69 -7.42
C TRP A 620 28.43 41.93 -6.75
N ALA A 621 29.05 41.01 -7.47
CA ALA A 621 30.15 40.19 -6.93
C ALA A 621 31.40 41.04 -6.57
N VAL A 622 31.63 42.11 -7.29
CA VAL A 622 32.66 43.12 -6.96
C VAL A 622 32.25 43.93 -5.71
N GLU A 623 31.05 44.49 -5.70
CA GLU A 623 30.52 45.23 -4.57
C GLU A 623 30.52 44.41 -3.27
N SER A 624 30.07 43.15 -3.34
CA SER A 624 30.02 42.24 -2.22
C SER A 624 31.35 41.55 -1.89
N LYS A 625 32.47 41.99 -2.53
CA LYS A 625 33.82 41.46 -2.34
C LYS A 625 33.95 39.94 -2.61
N VAL A 626 33.04 39.38 -3.39
CA VAL A 626 33.07 37.97 -3.82
C VAL A 626 34.21 37.73 -4.81
N THR A 627 34.49 38.74 -5.66
CA THR A 627 35.58 38.65 -6.63
C THR A 627 36.38 39.96 -6.72
N THR A 628 37.63 39.84 -7.10
CA THR A 628 38.52 40.95 -7.49
C THR A 628 39.02 40.83 -8.92
N GLY A 629 38.40 39.90 -9.70
CA GLY A 629 38.81 39.61 -11.07
C GLY A 629 39.90 38.53 -11.19
N THR A 630 40.34 38.28 -12.41
CA THR A 630 41.55 37.51 -12.75
C THR A 630 42.79 38.40 -12.84
N SER A 631 42.55 39.68 -13.06
CA SER A 631 43.54 40.78 -12.93
C SER A 631 42.81 42.06 -12.48
N ALA A 632 43.55 43.14 -12.33
CA ALA A 632 42.98 44.46 -11.96
C ALA A 632 41.93 44.95 -12.98
N THR A 633 42.01 44.53 -14.22
CA THR A 633 41.16 45.01 -15.31
C THR A 633 40.40 43.90 -16.07
N THR A 634 40.50 42.67 -15.65
CA THR A 634 39.81 41.52 -16.29
C THR A 634 39.08 40.63 -15.28
N PHE A 635 37.85 40.20 -15.64
CA PHE A 635 37.08 39.24 -14.90
C PHE A 635 37.17 37.85 -15.54
N SER A 636 37.39 37.76 -16.84
CA SER A 636 37.42 36.54 -17.66
C SER A 636 36.09 35.78 -17.61
N PRO A 637 34.94 36.38 -18.02
CA PRO A 637 33.62 35.79 -17.86
C PRO A 637 33.44 34.48 -18.59
N ASP A 638 34.11 34.29 -19.75
CA ASP A 638 33.97 33.13 -20.62
C ASP A 638 34.96 32.02 -20.27
N ALA A 639 35.93 32.27 -19.36
CA ALA A 639 36.85 31.21 -18.89
C ALA A 639 36.11 30.21 -17.98
N THR A 640 36.47 28.93 -18.06
CA THR A 640 35.95 27.92 -17.17
C THR A 640 36.30 28.24 -15.73
N VAL A 641 35.40 27.93 -14.79
CA VAL A 641 35.66 28.11 -13.37
C VAL A 641 36.17 26.81 -12.78
N THR A 642 37.27 26.87 -12.02
CA THR A 642 37.79 25.68 -11.36
C THR A 642 37.03 25.42 -10.05
N ARG A 643 37.14 24.19 -9.51
CA ARG A 643 36.53 23.78 -8.24
C ARG A 643 37.02 24.67 -7.08
N GLY A 644 38.33 24.97 -7.05
CA GLY A 644 38.92 25.89 -6.06
C GLY A 644 38.36 27.30 -6.15
N GLN A 645 38.15 27.83 -7.36
CA GLN A 645 37.52 29.13 -7.59
C GLN A 645 36.04 29.11 -7.17
N SER A 646 35.31 28.05 -7.49
CA SER A 646 33.87 27.91 -7.17
C SER A 646 33.61 27.95 -5.67
N VAL A 647 34.33 27.16 -4.88
CA VAL A 647 34.17 27.20 -3.40
C VAL A 647 34.66 28.52 -2.80
N THR A 648 35.67 29.17 -3.42
CA THR A 648 36.15 30.49 -2.98
C THR A 648 35.08 31.56 -3.19
N PHE A 649 34.40 31.60 -4.34
CA PHE A 649 33.31 32.52 -4.58
C PHE A 649 32.15 32.29 -3.58
N LEU A 650 31.80 31.05 -3.36
CA LEU A 650 30.74 30.68 -2.44
C LEU A 650 31.08 31.05 -0.99
N TRP A 651 32.29 30.75 -0.55
CA TRP A 651 32.82 31.11 0.78
C TRP A 651 32.80 32.61 1.02
N LYS A 652 33.28 33.40 0.05
CA LYS A 652 33.27 34.87 0.10
C LYS A 652 31.84 35.41 0.14
N ALA A 653 30.91 34.86 -0.64
CA ALA A 653 29.52 35.24 -0.60
C ALA A 653 28.83 34.95 0.76
N ASN A 654 29.39 34.07 1.55
CA ASN A 654 29.00 33.77 2.92
C ASN A 654 29.85 34.49 3.97
N ASN A 655 30.46 35.66 3.61
CA ASN A 655 31.26 36.50 4.50
C ASN A 655 32.57 35.87 5.01
N SER A 656 33.13 34.91 4.28
CA SER A 656 34.43 34.29 4.54
C SER A 656 34.57 33.74 5.95
N PRO A 657 33.66 32.87 6.43
CA PRO A 657 33.73 32.34 7.79
C PRO A 657 34.96 31.47 7.98
N ALA A 658 35.58 31.52 9.19
CA ALA A 658 36.69 30.67 9.52
C ALA A 658 36.24 29.20 9.71
N ALA A 659 36.98 28.24 9.22
CA ALA A 659 36.82 26.83 9.53
C ALA A 659 37.55 26.45 10.82
N ALA A 660 36.96 25.53 11.60
CA ALA A 660 37.54 25.06 12.84
C ALA A 660 38.77 24.12 12.64
N SER A 661 38.80 23.42 11.49
CA SER A 661 39.84 22.46 11.16
C SER A 661 40.27 22.50 9.70
N ALA A 662 41.48 22.02 9.41
CA ALA A 662 41.93 21.80 8.04
C ALA A 662 41.27 20.54 7.46
N SER A 663 41.00 20.55 6.16
CA SER A 663 40.51 19.38 5.43
C SER A 663 41.59 18.30 5.29
N ALA A 664 41.17 17.05 5.10
CA ALA A 664 42.08 15.90 4.91
C ALA A 664 42.66 15.82 3.48
N PHE A 665 42.38 16.78 2.60
CA PHE A 665 42.80 16.73 1.21
C PHE A 665 44.29 17.01 1.02
N THR A 666 45.01 16.06 0.46
CA THR A 666 46.47 16.13 0.22
C THR A 666 46.84 17.04 -0.94
N ASP A 667 45.91 17.36 -1.83
CA ASP A 667 46.07 18.25 -3.00
C ASP A 667 45.64 19.70 -2.75
N VAL A 668 45.36 20.05 -1.48
CA VAL A 668 45.07 21.43 -1.02
C VAL A 668 46.19 21.91 -0.15
N ALA A 669 47.12 22.65 -0.76
CA ALA A 669 48.23 23.27 -0.02
C ALA A 669 47.70 24.34 0.95
N ALA A 670 48.17 24.34 2.21
CA ALA A 670 47.69 25.29 3.23
C ALA A 670 47.90 26.76 2.84
N SER A 671 48.89 27.06 1.99
CA SER A 671 49.17 28.40 1.44
C SER A 671 48.33 28.77 0.20
N ALA A 672 47.51 27.84 -0.32
CA ALA A 672 46.69 28.11 -1.50
C ALA A 672 45.57 29.11 -1.17
N TYR A 673 45.25 30.03 -2.10
CA TYR A 673 44.21 31.07 -1.91
C TYR A 673 42.82 30.48 -1.62
N TYR A 674 42.59 29.25 -2.02
CA TYR A 674 41.33 28.52 -1.82
C TYR A 674 41.33 27.64 -0.55
N ALA A 675 42.44 27.51 0.16
CA ALA A 675 42.55 26.57 1.29
C ALA A 675 41.48 26.80 2.37
N SER A 676 41.30 28.05 2.82
CA SER A 676 40.30 28.41 3.83
C SER A 676 38.87 28.14 3.32
N ALA A 677 38.61 28.38 2.04
CA ALA A 677 37.31 28.13 1.43
C ALA A 677 37.00 26.63 1.33
N VAL A 678 38.01 25.80 0.99
CA VAL A 678 37.88 24.34 0.95
C VAL A 678 37.63 23.79 2.36
N ASN A 679 38.37 24.24 3.37
CA ASN A 679 38.17 23.79 4.75
C ASN A 679 36.76 24.12 5.26
N TRP A 680 36.27 25.33 5.02
CA TRP A 680 34.89 25.72 5.32
C TRP A 680 33.89 24.87 4.57
N ALA A 681 34.10 24.62 3.27
CA ALA A 681 33.16 23.86 2.45
C ALA A 681 33.06 22.40 2.91
N VAL A 682 34.13 21.80 3.42
CA VAL A 682 34.13 20.46 4.05
C VAL A 682 33.39 20.49 5.38
N GLU A 683 33.72 21.44 6.26
CA GLU A 683 33.10 21.57 7.58
C GLU A 683 31.57 21.76 7.49
N LYS A 684 31.12 22.53 6.52
CA LYS A 684 29.69 22.78 6.26
C LYS A 684 29.01 21.71 5.38
N GLY A 685 29.69 20.64 5.02
CA GLY A 685 29.12 19.59 4.18
C GLY A 685 28.83 20.04 2.73
N VAL A 686 29.34 21.19 2.30
CA VAL A 686 29.19 21.70 0.92
C VAL A 686 29.87 20.77 -0.07
N THR A 687 31.00 20.19 0.31
CA THR A 687 31.73 19.20 -0.49
C THR A 687 32.36 18.12 0.39
N SER A 688 32.44 16.90 -0.13
CA SER A 688 33.21 15.78 0.42
C SER A 688 34.47 15.47 -0.40
N GLY A 689 34.83 16.33 -1.35
CA GLY A 689 35.94 16.09 -2.28
C GLY A 689 35.55 15.25 -3.50
N MET A 690 36.56 14.86 -4.27
CA MET A 690 36.45 13.86 -5.33
C MET A 690 36.73 12.45 -4.79
N SER A 691 37.48 12.38 -3.70
CA SER A 691 37.71 11.19 -2.87
C SER A 691 37.95 11.65 -1.42
N ALA A 692 38.17 10.70 -0.52
CA ALA A 692 38.47 11.01 0.89
C ALA A 692 39.71 11.89 1.08
N THR A 693 40.65 11.88 0.15
CA THR A 693 41.92 12.59 0.23
C THR A 693 42.19 13.59 -0.88
N THR A 694 41.27 13.76 -1.84
CA THR A 694 41.46 14.56 -3.05
C THR A 694 40.28 15.52 -3.28
N PHE A 695 40.53 16.81 -3.38
CA PHE A 695 39.57 17.84 -3.72
C PHE A 695 39.56 18.17 -5.22
N ALA A 696 40.67 18.07 -5.90
CA ALA A 696 40.95 18.45 -7.28
C ALA A 696 40.69 19.96 -7.55
N PRO A 697 41.40 20.88 -6.86
CA PRO A 697 41.06 22.31 -6.89
C PRO A 697 41.23 22.96 -8.28
N ASN A 698 42.09 22.43 -9.12
CA ASN A 698 42.40 22.95 -10.44
C ASN A 698 41.51 22.35 -11.56
N SER A 699 40.72 21.34 -11.27
CA SER A 699 39.77 20.77 -12.24
C SER A 699 38.62 21.73 -12.50
N ASP A 700 38.15 21.74 -13.74
CA ASP A 700 36.94 22.49 -14.12
C ASP A 700 35.73 22.01 -13.29
N CYS A 701 34.90 22.95 -12.89
CA CYS A 701 33.69 22.66 -12.16
C CYS A 701 32.51 22.56 -13.11
N THR A 702 31.78 21.44 -13.05
CA THR A 702 30.59 21.25 -13.92
C THR A 702 29.39 22.01 -13.38
N ARG A 703 28.40 22.24 -14.25
CA ARG A 703 27.13 22.90 -13.85
C ARG A 703 26.43 22.15 -12.73
N ALA A 704 26.40 20.81 -12.78
CA ALA A 704 25.86 19.96 -11.71
C ALA A 704 26.60 20.14 -10.39
N GLN A 705 27.92 20.18 -10.39
CA GLN A 705 28.72 20.41 -9.20
C GLN A 705 28.46 21.79 -8.57
N ILE A 706 28.34 22.81 -9.39
CA ILE A 706 28.07 24.19 -8.90
C ILE A 706 26.71 24.27 -8.22
N VAL A 707 25.64 23.81 -8.86
CA VAL A 707 24.32 23.87 -8.22
C VAL A 707 24.26 23.01 -6.97
N THR A 708 25.02 21.89 -6.92
CA THR A 708 25.14 21.06 -5.72
C THR A 708 25.84 21.78 -4.58
N PHE A 709 26.92 22.53 -4.86
CA PHE A 709 27.59 23.35 -3.87
C PHE A 709 26.69 24.46 -3.33
N LEU A 710 25.93 25.14 -4.21
CA LEU A 710 25.00 26.20 -3.83
C LEU A 710 23.85 25.63 -2.97
N TYR A 711 23.25 24.52 -3.37
CA TYR A 711 22.18 23.84 -2.67
C TYR A 711 22.62 23.44 -1.25
N ARG A 712 23.76 22.74 -1.15
CA ARG A 712 24.30 22.30 0.15
C ARG A 712 24.65 23.47 1.05
N ALA A 713 25.22 24.54 0.50
CA ALA A 713 25.51 25.74 1.28
C ALA A 713 24.24 26.48 1.76
N ALA A 714 23.18 26.45 0.99
CA ALA A 714 21.88 27.00 1.39
C ALA A 714 21.21 26.15 2.49
N SER A 715 21.36 24.82 2.44
CA SER A 715 20.81 23.88 3.41
C SER A 715 21.63 23.82 4.72
N ALA A 716 22.88 24.28 4.73
CA ALA A 716 23.77 24.29 5.90
C ALA A 716 23.59 25.53 6.80
N LYS A 717 22.66 26.43 6.49
CA LYS A 717 22.28 27.58 7.30
C LYS A 717 21.25 27.19 8.33
#